data_abf58f6341a94c1d4d37ff526350702b
#
_entry.id   abf58f6341a94c1d4d37ff526350702b
#
_cell.length_a   1.000
_cell.length_b   1.000
_cell.length_c   1.000
_cell.angle_alpha   90.00
_cell.angle_beta   90.00
_cell.angle_gamma   90.00
#
_symmetry.space_group_name_H-M   'P 1'
#
loop_
_entity.id
_entity.type
_entity.pdbx_description
1 polymer ?
#
loop_
_entity_poly.entity_id
_entity_poly.type
_entity_poly.pdbx_seq_one_letter_code
_entity_poly.pdbx_strand_id
1 'polypeptide(L)'
;MTHKELNELLCDMSLEEKIGQLVQVPGSCYEEGAVITGGMNNGWREETCRLAGSTLGIYGAEKLKKIQDDYLKTQPHKIPLMFMLDVIHGHKTVFPCPLAQGATFSPETSEKCAEAAAKETGASGVQVTFAPMADLVRDSRWGRVMESTGEDPYLNGKMAAAMVKGFQGEDVGEKGKIASCIKHVAAYGGAVAGLDYQNAELSEHTLREFYLPAYKAAVDAGCEMAMTSFNLLNGVPSSGNKWLMRDVLRGEWGFDGVLISDWAAVGEMVAHGYCEDNTEAAVKAIETGVDIEMCTPAYADHLETLVKEGKVSEKLIDEAVMRVLMLKNKLGLFENPYKDADEQLEREIQLCDAHRSLARQAVRESIVLLKNDSTDSDAGKKLLPINTADGMKIAFVGPYVEGQDMRSSWSVSGDEKDNVTLKTAAQEIFGGAALAEGLEEKQPGVLLRFAEGCTLLDNHTIVNLGQYDEDNWEEINASLLSEAEECAKWADVVVLALGEHRFQTGEATSRTQIELPHIQLELLRRVASVNKSIVTVLFNGRPLDLREVSKYSKAVVEAWMPGTEGGHGIMDVLTGEYNPSGKLPMSFPYNVGQLPMCYNHYSSGRPKPEGSRGDYNCRYLDAPNEPLYPFGYGLSYTSFEIGSVNLSSDSVTSGEKITASVTVKNTGKSKGSELIQLYIRDVAASRVRPIKELKGFKHIELMPGEEKKVSFDIDEELLSFFRADGSFGSEPGKFKVWIADSSLTEGDAAELTLRD
;
A
#
# COMPACT_ATOMS: atom_id res chain seq x y z
N MET A 1 -6.15 12.06 32.53
CA MET A 1 -7.45 12.17 33.25
C MET A 1 -8.06 10.79 33.48
N THR A 2 -8.82 10.59 34.56
CA THR A 2 -9.61 9.38 34.80
C THR A 2 -10.93 9.41 33.99
N HIS A 3 -11.56 8.27 33.80
CA HIS A 3 -12.87 8.21 33.11
C HIS A 3 -13.94 9.05 33.84
N LYS A 4 -13.86 9.18 35.16
CA LYS A 4 -14.75 10.04 35.97
C LYS A 4 -14.56 11.52 35.62
N GLU A 5 -13.30 11.98 35.56
CA GLU A 5 -12.98 13.37 35.19
C GLU A 5 -13.38 13.71 33.76
N LEU A 6 -13.26 12.77 32.80
CA LEU A 6 -13.75 12.96 31.44
C LEU A 6 -15.28 13.06 31.41
N ASN A 7 -15.99 12.27 32.18
CA ASN A 7 -17.46 12.39 32.28
C ASN A 7 -17.87 13.74 32.93
N GLU A 8 -17.16 14.21 33.93
CA GLU A 8 -17.41 15.53 34.57
C GLU A 8 -17.18 16.64 33.54
N LEU A 9 -16.11 16.57 32.73
CA LEU A 9 -15.83 17.48 31.63
C LEU A 9 -16.97 17.46 30.59
N LEU A 10 -17.37 16.26 30.14
CA LEU A 10 -18.46 16.09 29.18
C LEU A 10 -19.78 16.72 29.68
N CYS A 11 -20.11 16.55 30.95
CA CYS A 11 -21.32 17.13 31.54
C CYS A 11 -21.27 18.65 31.66
N ASP A 12 -20.06 19.25 31.79
CA ASP A 12 -19.86 20.70 31.88
C ASP A 12 -19.87 21.40 30.51
N MET A 13 -19.62 20.66 29.42
CA MET A 13 -19.65 21.18 28.08
C MET A 13 -21.06 21.54 27.59
N SER A 14 -21.20 22.68 26.93
CA SER A 14 -22.42 23.01 26.19
C SER A 14 -22.60 22.10 24.96
N LEU A 15 -23.82 22.00 24.43
CA LEU A 15 -24.10 21.23 23.24
C LEU A 15 -23.26 21.69 22.04
N GLU A 16 -23.05 22.99 21.87
CA GLU A 16 -22.22 23.56 20.82
C GLU A 16 -20.76 23.14 20.95
N GLU A 17 -20.19 23.14 22.14
CA GLU A 17 -18.83 22.67 22.43
C GLU A 17 -18.67 21.17 22.17
N LYS A 18 -19.68 20.37 22.55
CA LYS A 18 -19.74 18.94 22.24
C LYS A 18 -19.70 18.70 20.72
N ILE A 19 -20.55 19.39 19.97
CA ILE A 19 -20.60 19.28 18.49
C ILE A 19 -19.27 19.71 17.89
N GLY A 20 -18.65 20.79 18.40
CA GLY A 20 -17.33 21.22 17.95
C GLY A 20 -16.28 20.12 18.03
N GLN A 21 -16.26 19.27 19.07
CA GLN A 21 -15.33 18.16 19.17
C GLN A 21 -15.53 17.07 18.10
N LEU A 22 -16.70 17.02 17.48
CA LEU A 22 -17.05 16.06 16.41
C LEU A 22 -16.78 16.59 15.00
N VAL A 23 -16.20 17.79 14.88
CA VAL A 23 -15.88 18.43 13.61
C VAL A 23 -14.39 18.45 13.38
N GLN A 24 -13.98 17.98 12.21
CA GLN A 24 -12.62 18.18 11.69
C GLN A 24 -12.65 19.24 10.59
N VAL A 25 -11.82 20.25 10.73
CA VAL A 25 -11.67 21.32 9.74
C VAL A 25 -10.34 21.20 8.99
N PRO A 26 -10.27 21.69 7.73
CA PRO A 26 -9.00 21.71 7.01
C PRO A 26 -8.00 22.68 7.67
N GLY A 27 -6.72 22.42 7.53
CA GLY A 27 -5.65 23.26 8.08
C GLY A 27 -5.69 24.71 7.64
N SER A 28 -6.31 24.99 6.48
CA SER A 28 -6.53 26.37 5.98
C SER A 28 -7.40 27.25 6.89
N CYS A 29 -8.09 26.66 7.87
CA CYS A 29 -8.76 27.41 8.93
C CYS A 29 -7.77 28.12 9.87
N TYR A 30 -6.55 27.65 9.96
CA TYR A 30 -5.54 28.14 10.90
C TYR A 30 -4.31 28.69 10.20
N GLU A 31 -4.06 28.30 8.95
CA GLU A 31 -2.88 28.71 8.20
C GLU A 31 -3.13 28.79 6.69
N GLU A 32 -2.65 29.87 6.04
CA GLU A 32 -2.61 29.93 4.56
C GLU A 32 -1.56 28.95 4.02
N GLY A 33 -1.93 28.19 2.98
CA GLY A 33 -1.04 27.21 2.34
C GLY A 33 -0.95 25.85 3.01
N ALA A 34 -1.85 25.55 3.97
CA ALA A 34 -2.03 24.18 4.46
C ALA A 34 -2.40 23.23 3.31
N VAL A 35 -1.95 21.98 3.39
CA VAL A 35 -2.24 20.96 2.39
C VAL A 35 -3.74 20.67 2.39
N ILE A 36 -4.42 20.99 1.29
CA ILE A 36 -5.83 20.69 1.06
C ILE A 36 -5.88 19.54 0.07
N THR A 37 -6.33 18.39 0.50
CA THR A 37 -6.37 17.15 -0.30
C THR A 37 -7.72 16.96 -1.01
N GLY A 38 -8.72 17.78 -0.71
CA GLY A 38 -10.05 17.73 -1.31
C GLY A 38 -10.48 19.05 -1.94
N GLY A 39 -11.22 19.00 -3.06
CA GLY A 39 -11.51 20.12 -3.93
C GLY A 39 -12.57 21.15 -3.46
N MET A 40 -13.02 21.12 -2.18
CA MET A 40 -14.06 22.05 -1.69
C MET A 40 -13.49 22.95 -0.59
N ASN A 41 -13.12 24.15 -0.98
CA ASN A 41 -12.82 25.23 -0.05
C ASN A 41 -14.15 25.89 0.37
N ASN A 42 -14.93 25.21 1.21
CA ASN A 42 -16.13 25.78 1.81
C ASN A 42 -15.69 26.80 2.86
N GLY A 43 -16.11 28.05 2.73
CA GLY A 43 -15.81 29.11 3.70
C GLY A 43 -16.29 28.72 5.11
N TRP A 44 -15.37 28.18 5.92
CA TRP A 44 -15.65 27.79 7.30
C TRP A 44 -15.94 29.02 8.16
N ARG A 45 -16.93 28.94 9.04
CA ARG A 45 -17.23 30.00 9.98
C ARG A 45 -16.11 30.04 11.05
N GLU A 46 -15.66 31.23 11.41
CA GLU A 46 -14.62 31.42 12.45
C GLU A 46 -14.99 30.70 13.74
N GLU A 47 -16.28 30.73 14.13
CA GLU A 47 -16.78 30.06 15.31
C GLU A 47 -16.62 28.53 15.24
N THR A 48 -16.88 27.92 14.07
CA THR A 48 -16.66 26.49 13.85
C THR A 48 -15.18 26.15 14.01
N CYS A 49 -14.27 26.92 13.38
CA CYS A 49 -12.83 26.71 13.53
C CYS A 49 -12.37 26.87 15.00
N ARG A 50 -12.95 27.81 15.74
CA ARG A 50 -12.65 28.03 17.16
C ARG A 50 -13.02 26.86 18.06
N LEU A 51 -14.07 26.10 17.73
CA LEU A 51 -14.57 24.97 18.53
C LEU A 51 -14.19 23.60 17.98
N ALA A 52 -13.70 23.51 16.74
CA ALA A 52 -13.36 22.25 16.09
C ALA A 52 -12.39 21.40 16.93
N GLY A 53 -12.72 20.11 17.10
CA GLY A 53 -11.93 19.19 17.92
C GLY A 53 -10.65 18.71 17.25
N SER A 54 -10.58 18.80 15.91
CA SER A 54 -9.43 18.34 15.14
C SER A 54 -9.25 19.10 13.84
N THR A 55 -8.04 19.01 13.27
CA THR A 55 -7.68 19.57 11.95
C THR A 55 -6.71 18.64 11.24
N LEU A 56 -6.67 18.74 9.90
CA LEU A 56 -5.72 17.95 9.09
C LEU A 56 -4.95 18.83 8.09
N GLY A 57 -3.81 18.30 7.62
CA GLY A 57 -3.04 18.92 6.55
C GLY A 57 -2.03 19.97 7.02
N ILE A 58 -1.73 20.05 8.31
CA ILE A 58 -0.71 20.93 8.87
C ILE A 58 0.33 20.10 9.62
N TYR A 59 1.60 20.46 9.49
CA TYR A 59 2.72 19.85 10.21
C TYR A 59 3.87 20.85 10.42
N GLY A 60 4.79 20.54 11.32
CA GLY A 60 5.93 21.36 11.72
C GLY A 60 5.80 21.84 13.18
N ALA A 61 6.75 21.45 14.03
CA ALA A 61 6.66 21.61 15.48
C ALA A 61 6.42 23.05 15.94
N GLU A 62 7.18 24.03 15.42
CA GLU A 62 7.02 25.44 15.75
C GLU A 62 5.62 25.95 15.40
N LYS A 63 5.17 25.61 14.21
CA LYS A 63 3.89 26.00 13.66
C LYS A 63 2.73 25.44 14.47
N LEU A 64 2.73 24.13 14.74
CA LEU A 64 1.65 23.47 15.46
C LEU A 64 1.57 23.93 16.92
N LYS A 65 2.71 24.19 17.59
CA LYS A 65 2.72 24.80 18.93
C LYS A 65 2.04 26.17 18.93
N LYS A 66 2.35 27.02 17.95
CA LYS A 66 1.73 28.34 17.83
C LYS A 66 0.22 28.26 17.63
N ILE A 67 -0.22 27.39 16.72
CA ILE A 67 -1.67 27.18 16.46
C ILE A 67 -2.35 26.67 17.72
N GLN A 68 -1.76 25.70 18.43
CA GLN A 68 -2.29 25.15 19.68
C GLN A 68 -2.40 26.24 20.77
N ASP A 69 -1.38 27.09 20.92
CA ASP A 69 -1.40 28.20 21.88
C ASP A 69 -2.54 29.19 21.59
N ASP A 70 -2.74 29.54 20.33
CA ASP A 70 -3.78 30.49 19.92
C ASP A 70 -5.16 29.85 20.08
N TYR A 71 -5.33 28.59 19.70
CA TYR A 71 -6.56 27.82 19.88
C TYR A 71 -6.95 27.71 21.35
N LEU A 72 -6.03 27.32 22.23
CA LEU A 72 -6.29 27.16 23.66
C LEU A 72 -6.67 28.47 24.37
N LYS A 73 -6.31 29.66 23.86
CA LYS A 73 -6.73 30.94 24.44
C LYS A 73 -8.25 31.13 24.35
N THR A 74 -8.86 30.63 23.28
CA THR A 74 -10.29 30.85 22.98
C THR A 74 -11.16 29.64 23.29
N GLN A 75 -10.56 28.44 23.40
CA GLN A 75 -11.28 27.20 23.70
C GLN A 75 -11.78 27.19 25.15
N PRO A 76 -13.11 27.05 25.41
CA PRO A 76 -13.69 27.24 26.74
C PRO A 76 -13.13 26.32 27.84
N HIS A 77 -13.05 25.01 27.58
CA HIS A 77 -12.57 24.00 28.53
C HIS A 77 -11.08 23.65 28.36
N LYS A 78 -10.34 24.41 27.52
CA LYS A 78 -8.93 24.15 27.23
C LYS A 78 -8.68 22.73 26.69
N ILE A 79 -9.64 22.15 25.98
CA ILE A 79 -9.49 20.86 25.28
C ILE A 79 -8.58 21.09 24.09
N PRO A 80 -7.44 20.39 23.98
CA PRO A 80 -6.48 20.60 22.91
C PRO A 80 -7.04 20.25 21.51
N LEU A 81 -6.63 21.01 20.51
CA LEU A 81 -6.85 20.66 19.09
C LEU A 81 -6.00 19.43 18.75
N MET A 82 -6.56 18.46 18.03
CA MET A 82 -5.86 17.26 17.59
C MET A 82 -5.46 17.41 16.11
N PHE A 83 -4.16 17.29 15.83
CA PHE A 83 -3.60 17.42 14.49
C PHE A 83 -3.47 16.05 13.82
N MET A 84 -3.98 15.93 12.59
CA MET A 84 -4.00 14.70 11.82
C MET A 84 -3.38 14.88 10.45
N LEU A 85 -2.81 13.81 9.87
CA LEU A 85 -2.16 13.86 8.57
C LEU A 85 -2.18 12.48 7.89
N ASP A 86 -2.15 12.45 6.56
CA ASP A 86 -1.92 11.22 5.79
C ASP A 86 -0.43 10.88 5.74
N VAL A 87 0.00 9.99 6.62
CA VAL A 87 1.36 9.46 6.68
C VAL A 87 1.30 7.98 6.25
N ILE A 88 1.05 7.76 4.96
CA ILE A 88 0.71 6.43 4.42
C ILE A 88 1.96 5.54 4.37
N HIS A 89 3.09 6.07 3.92
CA HIS A 89 4.34 5.30 3.80
C HIS A 89 5.59 6.15 4.12
N GLY A 90 5.48 6.97 5.14
CA GLY A 90 6.56 7.83 5.63
C GLY A 90 6.11 9.28 5.81
N HIS A 91 6.88 10.04 6.60
CA HIS A 91 6.68 11.47 6.78
C HIS A 91 7.68 12.25 5.92
N LYS A 92 8.80 12.68 6.44
CA LYS A 92 9.86 13.33 5.65
C LYS A 92 10.74 12.29 4.93
N THR A 93 11.12 11.23 5.63
CA THR A 93 11.66 10.01 5.00
C THR A 93 10.52 9.23 4.36
N VAL A 94 10.50 9.15 3.04
CA VAL A 94 9.49 8.39 2.28
C VAL A 94 10.01 6.97 2.07
N PHE A 95 9.30 5.99 2.62
CA PHE A 95 9.55 4.57 2.41
C PHE A 95 8.88 4.09 1.11
N PRO A 96 9.19 2.87 0.63
CA PRO A 96 8.46 2.27 -0.49
C PRO A 96 6.94 2.31 -0.26
N CYS A 97 6.16 2.51 -1.33
CA CYS A 97 4.70 2.52 -1.21
C CYS A 97 4.16 1.22 -0.59
N PRO A 98 2.96 1.20 0.00
CA PRO A 98 2.43 0.00 0.66
C PRO A 98 2.41 -1.25 -0.20
N LEU A 99 2.15 -1.15 -1.51
CA LEU A 99 2.23 -2.28 -2.43
C LEU A 99 3.64 -2.87 -2.49
N ALA A 100 4.66 -2.03 -2.53
CA ALA A 100 6.05 -2.44 -2.43
C ALA A 100 6.37 -3.07 -1.06
N GLN A 101 5.85 -2.50 0.02
CA GLN A 101 5.99 -3.12 1.35
C GLN A 101 5.31 -4.50 1.39
N GLY A 102 4.16 -4.68 0.74
CA GLY A 102 3.52 -5.98 0.53
C GLY A 102 4.43 -6.98 -0.17
N ALA A 103 5.23 -6.52 -1.15
CA ALA A 103 6.18 -7.38 -1.87
C ALA A 103 7.35 -7.89 -1.00
N THR A 104 7.59 -7.28 0.15
CA THR A 104 8.59 -7.80 1.12
C THR A 104 8.11 -9.08 1.80
N PHE A 105 6.79 -9.33 1.90
CA PHE A 105 6.21 -10.34 2.77
C PHE A 105 6.81 -10.31 4.19
N SER A 106 7.16 -9.11 4.66
CA SER A 106 7.77 -8.88 5.96
C SER A 106 6.96 -7.88 6.79
N PRO A 107 6.02 -8.35 7.61
CA PRO A 107 5.33 -7.50 8.59
C PRO A 107 6.31 -6.71 9.47
N GLU A 108 7.46 -7.30 9.82
CA GLU A 108 8.50 -6.64 10.61
C GLU A 108 9.11 -5.42 9.91
N THR A 109 9.34 -5.49 8.60
CA THR A 109 9.87 -4.35 7.83
C THR A 109 8.84 -3.21 7.80
N SER A 110 7.56 -3.52 7.57
CA SER A 110 6.48 -2.52 7.58
C SER A 110 6.27 -1.90 8.97
N GLU A 111 6.35 -2.69 10.05
CA GLU A 111 6.29 -2.20 11.42
C GLU A 111 7.41 -1.18 11.69
N LYS A 112 8.66 -1.49 11.31
CA LYS A 112 9.81 -0.57 11.46
C LYS A 112 9.64 0.71 10.64
N CYS A 113 9.14 0.62 9.40
CA CYS A 113 8.86 1.78 8.55
C CYS A 113 7.79 2.68 9.19
N ALA A 114 6.71 2.08 9.71
CA ALA A 114 5.65 2.80 10.41
C ALA A 114 6.15 3.43 11.72
N GLU A 115 7.03 2.74 12.48
CA GLU A 115 7.65 3.29 13.69
C GLU A 115 8.53 4.50 13.39
N ALA A 116 9.35 4.42 12.34
CA ALA A 116 10.19 5.56 11.92
C ALA A 116 9.33 6.75 11.46
N ALA A 117 8.27 6.47 10.69
CA ALA A 117 7.30 7.47 10.26
C ALA A 117 6.60 8.13 11.47
N ALA A 118 6.18 7.34 12.47
CA ALA A 118 5.56 7.85 13.70
C ALA A 118 6.49 8.81 14.46
N LYS A 119 7.77 8.47 14.59
CA LYS A 119 8.77 9.32 15.26
C LYS A 119 8.95 10.67 14.56
N GLU A 120 9.06 10.67 13.24
CA GLU A 120 9.19 11.92 12.47
C GLU A 120 7.90 12.75 12.56
N THR A 121 6.74 12.10 12.45
CA THR A 121 5.42 12.72 12.50
C THR A 121 5.13 13.32 13.88
N GLY A 122 5.37 12.58 14.96
CA GLY A 122 5.22 13.06 16.33
C GLY A 122 6.14 14.24 16.63
N ALA A 123 7.41 14.19 16.19
CA ALA A 123 8.35 15.30 16.36
C ALA A 123 7.88 16.57 15.65
N SER A 124 7.17 16.47 14.52
CA SER A 124 6.56 17.60 13.82
C SER A 124 5.22 18.06 14.41
N GLY A 125 4.73 17.40 15.48
CA GLY A 125 3.57 17.81 16.26
C GLY A 125 2.24 17.21 15.82
N VAL A 126 2.21 16.23 14.93
CA VAL A 126 1.01 15.51 14.50
C VAL A 126 0.77 14.30 15.41
N GLN A 127 -0.49 14.06 15.81
CA GLN A 127 -0.84 13.02 16.78
C GLN A 127 -1.55 11.82 16.16
N VAL A 128 -2.10 11.95 14.95
CA VAL A 128 -2.87 10.89 14.28
C VAL A 128 -2.45 10.78 12.82
N THR A 129 -2.27 9.55 12.34
CA THR A 129 -2.13 9.26 10.92
C THR A 129 -3.36 8.55 10.35
N PHE A 130 -3.76 8.89 9.11
CA PHE A 130 -4.79 8.16 8.36
C PHE A 130 -4.18 6.95 7.63
N ALA A 131 -3.53 6.09 8.40
CA ALA A 131 -2.90 4.85 7.96
C ALA A 131 -3.02 3.75 9.05
N PRO A 132 -2.95 2.46 8.67
CA PRO A 132 -2.78 1.91 7.33
C PRO A 132 -4.06 1.89 6.50
N MET A 133 -3.90 1.85 5.17
CA MET A 133 -4.96 1.50 4.25
C MET A 133 -5.00 -0.03 4.11
N ALA A 134 -6.13 -0.64 4.47
CA ALA A 134 -6.30 -2.09 4.48
C ALA A 134 -7.28 -2.61 3.42
N ASP A 135 -7.59 -1.79 2.43
CA ASP A 135 -8.42 -2.21 1.30
C ASP A 135 -7.76 -3.33 0.52
N LEU A 136 -8.46 -4.45 0.36
CA LEU A 136 -8.05 -5.54 -0.51
C LEU A 136 -8.27 -5.13 -1.98
N VAL A 137 -7.26 -5.33 -2.83
CA VAL A 137 -7.33 -4.91 -4.22
C VAL A 137 -7.15 -6.08 -5.18
N ARG A 138 -8.07 -6.22 -6.13
CA ARG A 138 -8.06 -7.26 -7.17
C ARG A 138 -8.16 -6.70 -8.60
N ASP A 139 -8.26 -5.37 -8.71
CA ASP A 139 -8.40 -4.67 -9.99
C ASP A 139 -7.33 -3.59 -10.11
N SER A 140 -6.31 -3.84 -10.95
CA SER A 140 -5.21 -2.90 -11.16
C SER A 140 -5.63 -1.59 -11.85
N ARG A 141 -6.86 -1.49 -12.34
CA ARG A 141 -7.38 -0.25 -12.92
C ARG A 141 -7.63 0.82 -11.86
N TRP A 142 -7.90 0.42 -10.60
CA TRP A 142 -8.08 1.36 -9.50
C TRP A 142 -6.76 2.09 -9.18
N GLY A 143 -6.84 3.41 -9.02
CA GLY A 143 -5.65 4.24 -8.80
C GLY A 143 -4.96 4.00 -7.46
N ARG A 144 -5.75 3.73 -6.41
CA ARG A 144 -5.27 3.57 -5.03
C ARG A 144 -4.66 2.19 -4.73
N VAL A 145 -4.45 1.34 -5.74
CA VAL A 145 -3.72 0.06 -5.60
C VAL A 145 -2.40 0.24 -4.86
N MET A 146 -1.68 1.34 -5.13
CA MET A 146 -0.38 1.61 -4.51
C MET A 146 -0.44 1.79 -2.98
N GLU A 147 -1.60 2.12 -2.43
CA GLU A 147 -1.81 2.27 -0.97
C GLU A 147 -2.12 0.93 -0.28
N SER A 148 -2.50 -0.12 -1.05
CA SER A 148 -2.79 -1.46 -0.54
C SER A 148 -1.54 -2.33 -0.46
N THR A 149 -1.56 -3.35 0.39
CA THR A 149 -0.51 -4.38 0.42
C THR A 149 -0.83 -5.61 -0.46
N GLY A 150 -1.88 -5.53 -1.30
CA GLY A 150 -2.13 -6.46 -2.39
C GLY A 150 -3.47 -7.18 -2.39
N GLU A 151 -3.52 -8.34 -3.08
CA GLU A 151 -4.76 -9.08 -3.39
C GLU A 151 -5.12 -10.17 -2.38
N ASP A 152 -4.23 -10.45 -1.43
CA ASP A 152 -4.41 -11.54 -0.47
C ASP A 152 -4.88 -11.04 0.90
N PRO A 153 -6.01 -11.54 1.44
CA PRO A 153 -6.54 -11.07 2.72
C PRO A 153 -5.66 -11.43 3.92
N TYR A 154 -4.93 -12.56 3.88
CA TYR A 154 -4.05 -12.97 4.98
C TYR A 154 -2.80 -12.08 5.05
N LEU A 155 -2.13 -11.85 3.90
CA LEU A 155 -0.99 -10.94 3.82
C LEU A 155 -1.40 -9.53 4.22
N ASN A 156 -2.48 -9.01 3.65
CA ASN A 156 -2.98 -7.65 3.92
C ASN A 156 -3.29 -7.47 5.43
N GLY A 157 -3.94 -8.46 6.06
CA GLY A 157 -4.21 -8.42 7.50
C GLY A 157 -2.93 -8.42 8.36
N LYS A 158 -1.91 -9.22 8.00
CA LYS A 158 -0.62 -9.24 8.71
C LYS A 158 0.12 -7.92 8.58
N MET A 159 0.12 -7.32 7.39
CA MET A 159 0.77 -6.04 7.12
C MET A 159 0.04 -4.89 7.84
N ALA A 160 -1.30 -4.84 7.78
CA ALA A 160 -2.10 -3.82 8.46
C ALA A 160 -1.88 -3.85 10.00
N ALA A 161 -1.92 -5.03 10.61
CA ALA A 161 -1.67 -5.20 12.04
C ALA A 161 -0.25 -4.74 12.44
N ALA A 162 0.76 -5.05 11.62
CA ALA A 162 2.14 -4.64 11.85
C ALA A 162 2.31 -3.11 11.76
N MET A 163 1.69 -2.47 10.76
CA MET A 163 1.72 -1.02 10.61
C MET A 163 1.04 -0.32 11.81
N VAL A 164 -0.11 -0.82 12.28
CA VAL A 164 -0.77 -0.30 13.49
C VAL A 164 0.19 -0.34 14.68
N LYS A 165 0.85 -1.48 14.91
CA LYS A 165 1.84 -1.62 15.99
C LYS A 165 3.02 -0.68 15.84
N GLY A 166 3.53 -0.50 14.63
CA GLY A 166 4.61 0.43 14.34
C GLY A 166 4.25 1.87 14.72
N PHE A 167 3.08 2.35 14.27
CA PHE A 167 2.61 3.71 14.57
C PHE A 167 2.33 3.91 16.06
N GLN A 168 1.63 2.98 16.70
CA GLN A 168 1.09 3.15 18.05
C GLN A 168 2.00 2.61 19.18
N GLY A 169 2.86 1.61 18.91
CA GLY A 169 3.54 0.86 19.96
C GLY A 169 2.57 0.11 20.84
N GLU A 170 2.97 -0.11 22.10
CA GLU A 170 2.12 -0.71 23.13
C GLU A 170 1.21 0.33 23.81
N ASP A 171 1.64 1.59 23.84
CA ASP A 171 0.90 2.74 24.39
C ASP A 171 1.08 3.96 23.48
N VAL A 172 -0.01 4.40 22.90
CA VAL A 172 -0.04 5.56 21.97
C VAL A 172 0.35 6.87 22.67
N GLY A 173 0.31 6.92 23.99
CA GLY A 173 0.78 8.03 24.82
C GLY A 173 2.30 8.15 24.91
N GLU A 174 3.05 7.10 24.61
CA GLU A 174 4.51 7.10 24.63
C GLU A 174 5.09 8.08 23.61
N LYS A 175 6.33 8.55 23.90
CA LYS A 175 7.06 9.45 23.01
C LYS A 175 7.39 8.79 21.67
N GLY A 176 7.16 9.53 20.59
CA GLY A 176 7.41 9.06 19.21
C GLY A 176 6.34 8.07 18.71
N LYS A 177 5.19 7.97 19.37
CA LYS A 177 4.04 7.19 18.94
C LYS A 177 2.86 8.11 18.58
N ILE A 178 2.06 7.69 17.60
CA ILE A 178 0.88 8.42 17.12
C ILE A 178 -0.28 7.44 16.93
N ALA A 179 -1.51 7.92 17.03
CA ALA A 179 -2.67 7.08 16.76
C ALA A 179 -2.77 6.72 15.28
N SER A 180 -3.11 5.47 15.02
CA SER A 180 -3.36 4.90 13.70
C SER A 180 -4.85 4.93 13.39
N CYS A 181 -5.21 5.23 12.14
CA CYS A 181 -6.58 5.20 11.63
C CYS A 181 -6.67 4.22 10.46
N ILE A 182 -7.25 3.05 10.72
CA ILE A 182 -7.48 2.06 9.66
C ILE A 182 -8.46 2.60 8.62
N LYS A 183 -8.14 2.49 7.33
CA LYS A 183 -8.98 2.97 6.23
C LYS A 183 -8.97 2.01 5.04
N HIS A 184 -10.01 2.04 4.19
CA HIS A 184 -11.29 2.74 4.35
C HIS A 184 -12.35 1.69 4.61
N VAL A 185 -13.09 1.76 5.70
CA VAL A 185 -14.09 0.74 6.08
C VAL A 185 -15.39 0.98 5.31
N ALA A 186 -15.73 0.11 4.28
CA ALA A 186 -14.98 -1.05 3.82
C ALA A 186 -15.16 -1.30 2.32
N ALA A 187 -14.29 -2.17 1.83
CA ALA A 187 -14.39 -2.74 0.48
C ALA A 187 -14.20 -1.73 -0.67
N TYR A 188 -13.53 -0.62 -0.45
CA TYR A 188 -13.30 0.40 -1.46
C TYR A 188 -12.45 -0.12 -2.65
N GLY A 189 -11.50 -1.02 -2.40
CA GLY A 189 -10.75 -1.73 -3.45
C GLY A 189 -11.57 -2.70 -4.31
N GLY A 190 -12.84 -2.92 -3.97
CA GLY A 190 -13.81 -3.73 -4.73
C GLY A 190 -14.71 -2.91 -5.67
N ALA A 191 -14.39 -1.63 -5.91
CA ALA A 191 -15.18 -0.74 -6.74
C ALA A 191 -15.38 -1.28 -8.17
N VAL A 192 -16.62 -1.17 -8.68
CA VAL A 192 -16.99 -1.67 -10.01
C VAL A 192 -16.10 -1.03 -11.09
N ALA A 193 -15.54 -1.86 -11.95
CA ALA A 193 -14.63 -1.47 -13.04
C ALA A 193 -13.32 -0.81 -12.60
N GLY A 194 -12.93 -0.94 -11.32
CA GLY A 194 -11.77 -0.24 -10.78
C GLY A 194 -11.91 1.30 -10.83
N LEU A 195 -13.13 1.81 -10.94
CA LEU A 195 -13.40 3.25 -11.01
C LEU A 195 -13.49 3.81 -9.58
N ASP A 196 -12.68 4.81 -9.30
CA ASP A 196 -12.64 5.42 -7.98
C ASP A 196 -13.98 6.03 -7.57
N TYR A 197 -14.30 6.03 -6.28
CA TYR A 197 -15.57 6.49 -5.69
C TYR A 197 -16.83 5.70 -6.11
N GLN A 198 -16.66 4.62 -6.89
CA GLN A 198 -17.78 3.85 -7.42
C GLN A 198 -18.26 2.80 -6.41
N ASN A 199 -19.50 2.31 -6.61
CA ASN A 199 -20.11 1.27 -5.79
C ASN A 199 -19.33 -0.05 -5.81
N ALA A 200 -19.26 -0.72 -4.67
CA ALA A 200 -18.79 -2.10 -4.53
C ALA A 200 -19.99 -3.04 -4.37
N GLU A 201 -20.20 -3.93 -5.35
CA GLU A 201 -21.28 -4.92 -5.39
C GLU A 201 -20.74 -6.28 -4.91
N LEU A 202 -20.91 -6.58 -3.65
CA LEU A 202 -20.34 -7.76 -3.01
C LEU A 202 -21.39 -8.49 -2.18
N SER A 203 -21.46 -9.82 -2.31
CA SER A 203 -22.23 -10.59 -1.34
C SER A 203 -21.65 -10.45 0.05
N GLU A 204 -22.48 -10.55 1.11
CA GLU A 204 -21.98 -10.53 2.48
C GLU A 204 -20.92 -11.62 2.72
N HIS A 205 -21.08 -12.80 2.12
CA HIS A 205 -20.07 -13.85 2.18
C HIS A 205 -18.71 -13.39 1.59
N THR A 206 -18.72 -12.83 0.38
CA THR A 206 -17.50 -12.32 -0.26
C THR A 206 -16.85 -11.21 0.57
N LEU A 207 -17.69 -10.34 1.13
CA LEU A 207 -17.25 -9.25 1.99
C LEU A 207 -16.53 -9.79 3.24
N ARG A 208 -17.16 -10.71 3.97
CA ARG A 208 -16.63 -11.31 5.20
C ARG A 208 -15.41 -12.19 4.96
N GLU A 209 -15.36 -12.90 3.84
CA GLU A 209 -14.28 -13.83 3.53
C GLU A 209 -13.02 -13.13 3.04
N PHE A 210 -13.15 -12.05 2.27
CA PHE A 210 -12.01 -11.45 1.58
C PHE A 210 -11.72 -9.98 1.98
N TYR A 211 -12.76 -9.15 2.10
CA TYR A 211 -12.56 -7.71 2.24
C TYR A 211 -12.49 -7.24 3.70
N LEU A 212 -13.21 -7.86 4.62
CA LEU A 212 -13.21 -7.46 6.03
C LEU A 212 -12.03 -7.96 6.88
N PRO A 213 -11.34 -9.08 6.56
CA PRO A 213 -10.32 -9.64 7.46
C PRO A 213 -9.16 -8.71 7.80
N ALA A 214 -8.72 -7.87 6.85
CA ALA A 214 -7.60 -6.94 7.09
C ALA A 214 -7.97 -5.83 8.06
N TYR A 215 -9.19 -5.29 7.97
CA TYR A 215 -9.69 -4.30 8.94
C TYR A 215 -9.82 -4.91 10.33
N LYS A 216 -10.36 -6.15 10.40
CA LYS A 216 -10.46 -6.86 11.67
C LYS A 216 -9.08 -7.09 12.30
N ALA A 217 -8.09 -7.48 11.51
CA ALA A 217 -6.72 -7.66 11.99
C ALA A 217 -6.11 -6.36 12.55
N ALA A 218 -6.42 -5.21 11.97
CA ALA A 218 -6.01 -3.91 12.48
C ALA A 218 -6.74 -3.54 13.78
N VAL A 219 -8.04 -3.82 13.87
CA VAL A 219 -8.82 -3.64 15.11
C VAL A 219 -8.27 -4.53 16.23
N ASP A 220 -8.01 -5.81 15.94
CA ASP A 220 -7.43 -6.76 16.89
C ASP A 220 -6.00 -6.36 17.34
N ALA A 221 -5.27 -5.61 16.49
CA ALA A 221 -3.98 -5.01 16.83
C ALA A 221 -4.10 -3.74 17.69
N GLY A 222 -5.31 -3.31 18.03
CA GLY A 222 -5.58 -2.16 18.91
C GLY A 222 -5.61 -0.81 18.20
N CYS A 223 -5.98 -0.76 16.91
CA CYS A 223 -6.09 0.49 16.17
C CYS A 223 -7.04 1.48 16.88
N GLU A 224 -6.59 2.73 17.11
CA GLU A 224 -7.35 3.73 17.87
C GLU A 224 -8.45 4.41 17.05
N MET A 225 -8.33 4.44 15.71
CA MET A 225 -9.31 5.07 14.84
C MET A 225 -9.64 4.19 13.64
N ALA A 226 -10.83 4.41 13.10
CA ALA A 226 -11.27 3.86 11.82
C ALA A 226 -11.89 4.96 10.96
N MET A 227 -11.75 4.86 9.63
CA MET A 227 -12.30 5.81 8.68
C MET A 227 -13.31 5.13 7.77
N THR A 228 -14.50 5.74 7.57
CA THR A 228 -15.48 5.26 6.59
C THR A 228 -14.95 5.50 5.18
N SER A 229 -15.34 4.65 4.23
CA SER A 229 -14.95 4.82 2.83
C SER A 229 -15.90 5.75 2.06
N PHE A 230 -15.44 6.27 0.92
CA PHE A 230 -16.25 7.06 -0.01
C PHE A 230 -17.34 6.25 -0.72
N ASN A 231 -17.02 5.00 -1.06
CA ASN A 231 -17.86 4.20 -1.95
C ASN A 231 -19.21 3.80 -1.33
N LEU A 232 -20.15 3.51 -2.20
CA LEU A 232 -21.31 2.71 -1.83
C LEU A 232 -20.89 1.25 -1.64
N LEU A 233 -21.39 0.61 -0.59
CA LEU A 233 -21.34 -0.84 -0.43
C LEU A 233 -22.77 -1.40 -0.63
N ASN A 234 -22.96 -2.13 -1.72
CA ASN A 234 -24.27 -2.67 -2.10
C ASN A 234 -25.38 -1.60 -2.11
N GLY A 235 -25.06 -0.40 -2.64
CA GLY A 235 -25.99 0.73 -2.77
C GLY A 235 -26.16 1.57 -1.50
N VAL A 236 -25.39 1.34 -0.42
CA VAL A 236 -25.45 2.14 0.81
C VAL A 236 -24.10 2.84 1.01
N PRO A 237 -24.05 4.18 1.16
CA PRO A 237 -22.82 4.90 1.48
C PRO A 237 -22.21 4.40 2.80
N SER A 238 -20.91 4.18 2.85
CA SER A 238 -20.27 3.64 4.05
C SER A 238 -20.50 4.52 5.28
N SER A 239 -20.47 5.85 5.14
CA SER A 239 -20.76 6.81 6.23
C SER A 239 -22.23 6.76 6.71
N GLY A 240 -23.15 6.14 5.96
CA GLY A 240 -24.55 5.90 6.31
C GLY A 240 -24.87 4.41 6.56
N ASN A 241 -23.88 3.53 6.54
CA ASN A 241 -24.08 2.08 6.62
C ASN A 241 -24.06 1.58 8.09
N LYS A 242 -25.23 1.66 8.73
CA LYS A 242 -25.38 1.27 10.13
C LYS A 242 -25.01 -0.19 10.40
N TRP A 243 -25.34 -1.12 9.49
CA TRP A 243 -24.96 -2.53 9.63
C TRP A 243 -23.44 -2.67 9.70
N LEU A 244 -22.71 -2.02 8.79
CA LEU A 244 -21.25 -2.12 8.77
C LEU A 244 -20.60 -1.49 10.00
N MET A 245 -21.04 -0.29 10.41
CA MET A 245 -20.40 0.48 11.47
C MET A 245 -20.87 0.10 12.88
N ARG A 246 -22.18 -0.12 13.07
CA ARG A 246 -22.72 -0.45 14.40
C ARG A 246 -22.70 -1.94 14.67
N ASP A 247 -23.19 -2.77 13.72
CA ASP A 247 -23.36 -4.19 13.99
C ASP A 247 -22.03 -4.93 13.81
N VAL A 248 -21.31 -4.72 12.69
CA VAL A 248 -20.05 -5.43 12.42
C VAL A 248 -18.87 -4.78 13.17
N LEU A 249 -18.52 -3.52 12.88
CA LEU A 249 -17.32 -2.88 13.42
C LEU A 249 -17.39 -2.78 14.96
N ARG A 250 -18.46 -2.21 15.51
CA ARG A 250 -18.60 -2.03 16.96
C ARG A 250 -19.14 -3.26 17.67
N GLY A 251 -20.19 -3.90 17.12
CA GLY A 251 -20.89 -5.00 17.77
C GLY A 251 -20.12 -6.32 17.70
N GLU A 252 -19.77 -6.79 16.51
CA GLU A 252 -19.08 -8.07 16.33
C GLU A 252 -17.58 -8.00 16.69
N TRP A 253 -16.89 -6.91 16.29
CA TRP A 253 -15.45 -6.79 16.53
C TRP A 253 -15.08 -6.07 17.81
N GLY A 254 -16.05 -5.39 18.47
CA GLY A 254 -15.83 -4.70 19.72
C GLY A 254 -14.97 -3.43 19.59
N PHE A 255 -14.94 -2.80 18.41
CA PHE A 255 -14.19 -1.57 18.20
C PHE A 255 -14.81 -0.43 19.03
N ASP A 256 -14.05 0.11 19.98
CA ASP A 256 -14.44 1.20 20.85
C ASP A 256 -13.71 2.53 20.55
N GLY A 257 -12.83 2.53 19.57
CA GLY A 257 -12.09 3.71 19.09
C GLY A 257 -12.98 4.73 18.35
N VAL A 258 -12.34 5.78 17.84
CA VAL A 258 -13.00 6.88 17.12
C VAL A 258 -13.26 6.49 15.66
N LEU A 259 -14.51 6.64 15.22
CA LEU A 259 -14.87 6.50 13.80
C LEU A 259 -14.96 7.89 13.16
N ILE A 260 -14.12 8.15 12.16
CA ILE A 260 -14.11 9.38 11.38
C ILE A 260 -14.66 9.12 9.97
N SER A 261 -15.36 10.08 9.37
CA SER A 261 -15.69 9.99 7.95
C SER A 261 -14.44 10.23 7.09
N ASP A 262 -14.43 9.79 5.85
CA ASP A 262 -13.48 10.28 4.86
C ASP A 262 -13.82 11.75 4.46
N TRP A 263 -12.93 12.39 3.69
CA TRP A 263 -13.06 13.79 3.29
C TRP A 263 -14.40 14.06 2.61
N ALA A 264 -15.21 14.91 3.22
CA ALA A 264 -16.54 15.29 2.77
C ALA A 264 -17.55 14.13 2.59
N ALA A 265 -17.24 12.89 2.98
CA ALA A 265 -18.05 11.70 2.70
C ALA A 265 -19.44 11.74 3.35
N VAL A 266 -19.66 12.54 4.40
CA VAL A 266 -21.00 12.79 4.96
C VAL A 266 -21.83 13.61 4.00
N GLY A 267 -21.29 14.71 3.46
CA GLY A 267 -21.97 15.56 2.47
C GLY A 267 -22.20 14.82 1.13
N GLU A 268 -21.30 13.91 0.74
CA GLU A 268 -21.44 13.12 -0.48
C GLU A 268 -22.64 12.16 -0.45
N MET A 269 -23.20 11.84 0.71
CA MET A 269 -24.45 11.08 0.80
C MET A 269 -25.62 11.78 0.08
N VAL A 270 -25.58 13.11 -0.06
CA VAL A 270 -26.54 13.89 -0.85
C VAL A 270 -26.30 13.65 -2.34
N ALA A 271 -25.05 13.71 -2.79
CA ALA A 271 -24.69 13.46 -4.19
C ALA A 271 -25.00 12.01 -4.62
N HIS A 272 -24.85 11.06 -3.71
CA HIS A 272 -25.28 9.67 -3.93
C HIS A 272 -26.80 9.48 -4.03
N GLY A 273 -27.59 10.49 -3.65
CA GLY A 273 -29.05 10.39 -3.59
C GLY A 273 -29.55 9.54 -2.42
N TYR A 274 -28.72 9.38 -1.39
CA TYR A 274 -29.06 8.66 -0.16
C TYR A 274 -29.70 9.56 0.89
N CYS A 275 -29.35 10.86 0.86
CA CYS A 275 -29.93 11.92 1.68
C CYS A 275 -30.50 13.03 0.79
N GLU A 276 -31.56 13.70 1.25
CA GLU A 276 -32.16 14.84 0.54
C GLU A 276 -31.28 16.10 0.65
N ASP A 277 -30.69 16.31 1.83
CA ASP A 277 -29.82 17.44 2.15
C ASP A 277 -28.81 17.09 3.27
N ASN A 278 -27.96 18.05 3.63
CA ASN A 278 -26.97 17.91 4.70
C ASN A 278 -27.61 17.73 6.09
N THR A 279 -28.87 18.16 6.28
CA THR A 279 -29.59 17.94 7.54
C THR A 279 -29.86 16.46 7.74
N GLU A 280 -30.38 15.79 6.71
CA GLU A 280 -30.60 14.34 6.73
C GLU A 280 -29.27 13.57 6.79
N ALA A 281 -28.23 14.04 6.09
CA ALA A 281 -26.91 13.45 6.13
C ALA A 281 -26.31 13.48 7.55
N ALA A 282 -26.43 14.59 8.28
CA ALA A 282 -26.01 14.69 9.67
C ALA A 282 -26.72 13.65 10.58
N VAL A 283 -28.05 13.50 10.43
CA VAL A 283 -28.83 12.49 11.18
C VAL A 283 -28.32 11.09 10.90
N LYS A 284 -28.21 10.71 9.63
CA LYS A 284 -27.80 9.36 9.24
C LYS A 284 -26.35 9.04 9.68
N ALA A 285 -25.43 10.00 9.55
CA ALA A 285 -24.04 9.79 9.94
C ALA A 285 -23.89 9.58 11.46
N ILE A 286 -24.50 10.44 12.28
CA ILE A 286 -24.41 10.30 13.76
C ILE A 286 -25.11 9.03 14.27
N GLU A 287 -26.24 8.64 13.68
CA GLU A 287 -26.92 7.39 13.99
C GLU A 287 -26.12 6.16 13.57
N THR A 288 -25.39 6.25 12.46
CA THR A 288 -24.47 5.22 11.98
C THR A 288 -23.27 5.06 12.93
N GLY A 289 -22.95 6.11 13.70
CA GLY A 289 -21.87 6.10 14.68
C GLY A 289 -20.57 6.73 14.18
N VAL A 290 -20.66 7.59 13.16
CA VAL A 290 -19.56 8.46 12.76
C VAL A 290 -19.35 9.50 13.86
N ASP A 291 -18.22 9.42 14.56
CA ASP A 291 -17.90 10.29 15.69
C ASP A 291 -17.35 11.64 15.21
N ILE A 292 -16.48 11.64 14.20
CA ILE A 292 -15.91 12.88 13.63
C ILE A 292 -16.31 13.00 12.16
N GLU A 293 -16.89 14.13 11.82
CA GLU A 293 -17.15 14.53 10.44
C GLU A 293 -15.93 15.25 9.86
N MET A 294 -15.34 14.68 8.77
CA MET A 294 -14.19 15.27 8.11
C MET A 294 -14.62 16.26 7.01
N CYS A 295 -14.34 17.54 7.24
CA CYS A 295 -14.33 18.58 6.21
C CYS A 295 -15.65 18.84 5.47
N THR A 296 -16.80 18.45 6.04
CA THR A 296 -18.12 19.01 5.72
C THR A 296 -18.71 19.71 6.94
N PRO A 297 -19.60 20.70 6.77
CA PRO A 297 -20.19 21.43 7.89
C PRO A 297 -21.52 20.83 8.38
N ALA A 298 -21.89 19.59 7.99
CA ALA A 298 -23.23 19.06 8.29
C ALA A 298 -23.47 18.93 9.80
N TYR A 299 -22.47 18.47 10.57
CA TYR A 299 -22.56 18.42 12.03
C TYR A 299 -22.61 19.82 12.64
N ALA A 300 -21.69 20.71 12.23
CA ALA A 300 -21.59 22.07 12.76
C ALA A 300 -22.83 22.92 12.47
N ASP A 301 -23.50 22.71 11.34
CA ASP A 301 -24.63 23.53 10.90
C ASP A 301 -25.99 23.01 11.38
N HIS A 302 -26.13 21.69 11.61
CA HIS A 302 -27.43 21.07 11.78
C HIS A 302 -27.64 20.34 13.11
N LEU A 303 -26.59 19.71 13.74
CA LEU A 303 -26.80 18.86 14.90
C LEU A 303 -27.43 19.58 16.10
N GLU A 304 -27.06 20.83 16.38
CA GLU A 304 -27.63 21.58 17.50
C GLU A 304 -29.16 21.74 17.36
N THR A 305 -29.61 22.12 16.15
CA THR A 305 -31.04 22.25 15.86
C THR A 305 -31.76 20.91 15.92
N LEU A 306 -31.15 19.85 15.36
CA LEU A 306 -31.72 18.50 15.36
C LEU A 306 -31.88 17.92 16.75
N VAL A 307 -30.96 18.21 17.67
CA VAL A 307 -31.07 17.81 19.09
C VAL A 307 -32.19 18.60 19.79
N LYS A 308 -32.24 19.94 19.59
CA LYS A 308 -33.29 20.79 20.17
C LYS A 308 -34.69 20.40 19.69
N GLU A 309 -34.84 19.93 18.44
CA GLU A 309 -36.07 19.44 17.88
C GLU A 309 -36.40 17.97 18.27
N GLY A 310 -35.50 17.30 18.97
CA GLY A 310 -35.66 15.88 19.37
C GLY A 310 -35.52 14.86 18.23
N LYS A 311 -34.99 15.29 17.07
CA LYS A 311 -34.71 14.43 15.92
C LYS A 311 -33.44 13.57 16.10
N VAL A 312 -32.46 14.10 16.82
CA VAL A 312 -31.23 13.41 17.21
C VAL A 312 -31.18 13.39 18.76
N SER A 313 -30.84 12.22 19.33
CA SER A 313 -30.67 12.11 20.77
C SER A 313 -29.31 12.71 21.19
N GLU A 314 -29.29 13.59 22.19
CA GLU A 314 -28.04 14.12 22.75
C GLU A 314 -27.11 13.00 23.25
N LYS A 315 -27.65 11.84 23.64
CA LYS A 315 -26.84 10.67 24.00
C LYS A 315 -25.92 10.19 22.89
N LEU A 316 -26.30 10.32 21.63
CA LEU A 316 -25.43 9.97 20.49
C LEU A 316 -24.26 10.95 20.38
N ILE A 317 -24.53 12.23 20.67
CA ILE A 317 -23.48 13.26 20.72
C ILE A 317 -22.52 12.94 21.87
N ASP A 318 -23.06 12.70 23.09
CA ASP A 318 -22.25 12.37 24.26
C ASP A 318 -21.39 11.11 24.06
N GLU A 319 -21.94 10.09 23.41
CA GLU A 319 -21.24 8.85 23.07
C GLU A 319 -20.03 9.15 22.13
N ALA A 320 -20.24 9.94 21.08
CA ALA A 320 -19.20 10.31 20.12
C ALA A 320 -18.11 11.19 20.78
N VAL A 321 -18.54 12.23 21.50
CA VAL A 321 -17.61 13.13 22.21
C VAL A 321 -16.75 12.39 23.22
N MET A 322 -17.35 11.45 23.97
CA MET A 322 -16.59 10.65 24.95
C MET A 322 -15.45 9.87 24.28
N ARG A 323 -15.68 9.27 23.09
CA ARG A 323 -14.60 8.57 22.36
C ARG A 323 -13.49 9.53 21.93
N VAL A 324 -13.85 10.72 21.44
CA VAL A 324 -12.86 11.75 21.07
C VAL A 324 -12.06 12.21 22.28
N LEU A 325 -12.71 12.47 23.43
CA LEU A 325 -12.03 12.86 24.67
C LEU A 325 -11.12 11.74 25.20
N MET A 326 -11.59 10.48 25.13
CA MET A 326 -10.77 9.32 25.51
C MET A 326 -9.53 9.18 24.63
N LEU A 327 -9.64 9.38 23.31
CA LEU A 327 -8.49 9.36 22.39
C LEU A 327 -7.50 10.47 22.74
N LYS A 328 -7.97 11.71 22.93
CA LYS A 328 -7.13 12.84 23.37
C LYS A 328 -6.42 12.54 24.70
N ASN A 329 -7.11 11.87 25.62
CA ASN A 329 -6.55 11.47 26.91
C ASN A 329 -5.49 10.36 26.77
N LYS A 330 -5.74 9.33 25.95
CA LYS A 330 -4.74 8.28 25.64
C LYS A 330 -3.49 8.86 24.98
N LEU A 331 -3.66 9.85 24.12
CA LEU A 331 -2.55 10.59 23.50
C LEU A 331 -1.78 11.48 24.48
N GLY A 332 -2.28 11.67 25.73
CA GLY A 332 -1.67 12.52 26.74
C GLY A 332 -1.85 14.03 26.49
N LEU A 333 -2.80 14.44 25.64
CA LEU A 333 -2.95 15.84 25.23
C LEU A 333 -3.45 16.74 26.36
N PHE A 334 -4.17 16.22 27.35
CA PHE A 334 -4.61 16.99 28.49
C PHE A 334 -3.47 17.34 29.45
N GLU A 335 -2.45 16.49 29.53
CA GLU A 335 -1.23 16.70 30.31
C GLU A 335 -0.22 17.57 29.56
N ASN A 336 -0.09 17.34 28.24
CA ASN A 336 0.80 18.10 27.36
C ASN A 336 0.14 18.29 25.98
N PRO A 337 -0.47 19.46 25.71
CA PRO A 337 -1.20 19.72 24.46
C PRO A 337 -0.29 19.72 23.21
N TYR A 338 1.01 19.77 23.37
CA TYR A 338 1.98 19.73 22.27
C TYR A 338 2.49 18.32 22.02
N LYS A 339 2.26 17.38 22.96
CA LYS A 339 2.77 16.01 22.96
C LYS A 339 4.28 15.98 22.67
N ASP A 340 4.68 15.53 21.48
CA ASP A 340 6.08 15.33 21.08
C ASP A 340 6.61 16.45 20.19
N ALA A 341 5.83 17.49 19.89
CA ALA A 341 6.26 18.60 19.03
C ALA A 341 7.53 19.24 19.56
N ASP A 342 8.64 19.08 18.84
CA ASP A 342 9.96 19.55 19.24
C ASP A 342 10.79 19.91 18.00
N GLU A 343 11.08 21.20 17.81
CA GLU A 343 11.77 21.74 16.62
C GLU A 343 13.20 21.23 16.48
N GLN A 344 13.87 20.93 17.60
CA GLN A 344 15.22 20.38 17.55
C GLN A 344 15.16 18.91 17.16
N LEU A 345 14.30 18.13 17.80
CA LEU A 345 14.09 16.72 17.49
C LEU A 345 13.61 16.53 16.04
N GLU A 346 12.68 17.37 15.56
CA GLU A 346 12.20 17.37 14.18
C GLU A 346 13.37 17.49 13.19
N ARG A 347 14.27 18.45 13.39
CA ARG A 347 15.46 18.61 12.53
C ARG A 347 16.46 17.46 12.64
N GLU A 348 16.60 16.85 13.82
CA GLU A 348 17.57 15.79 14.06
C GLU A 348 17.11 14.42 13.52
N ILE A 349 15.79 14.16 13.53
CA ILE A 349 15.27 12.84 13.23
C ILE A 349 14.83 12.68 11.77
N GLN A 350 14.34 13.76 11.13
CA GLN A 350 13.91 13.72 9.75
C GLN A 350 15.10 13.44 8.82
N LEU A 351 14.95 12.44 7.94
CA LEU A 351 16.01 12.01 7.00
C LEU A 351 17.33 11.61 7.69
N CYS A 352 17.31 11.25 8.97
CA CYS A 352 18.54 10.81 9.66
C CYS A 352 19.07 9.51 9.04
N ASP A 353 20.36 9.22 9.27
CA ASP A 353 21.05 8.06 8.69
C ASP A 353 20.34 6.73 8.99
N ALA A 354 19.76 6.61 10.19
CA ALA A 354 19.02 5.41 10.59
C ALA A 354 17.75 5.22 9.73
N HIS A 355 17.00 6.29 9.49
CA HIS A 355 15.78 6.25 8.68
C HIS A 355 16.11 6.04 7.19
N ARG A 356 17.16 6.70 6.66
CA ARG A 356 17.64 6.46 5.30
C ARG A 356 18.13 5.03 5.12
N SER A 357 18.88 4.48 6.08
CA SER A 357 19.33 3.08 6.05
C SER A 357 18.16 2.10 6.04
N LEU A 358 17.12 2.36 6.85
CA LEU A 358 15.90 1.57 6.85
C LEU A 358 15.13 1.69 5.52
N ALA A 359 15.04 2.90 4.95
CA ALA A 359 14.40 3.10 3.64
C ALA A 359 15.13 2.31 2.55
N ARG A 360 16.48 2.37 2.49
CA ARG A 360 17.29 1.56 1.56
C ARG A 360 17.06 0.05 1.77
N GLN A 361 16.99 -0.40 3.03
CA GLN A 361 16.67 -1.80 3.33
C GLN A 361 15.29 -2.18 2.80
N ALA A 362 14.27 -1.38 3.09
CA ALA A 362 12.90 -1.65 2.62
C ALA A 362 12.80 -1.66 1.08
N VAL A 363 13.52 -0.76 0.39
CA VAL A 363 13.58 -0.75 -1.08
C VAL A 363 14.14 -2.08 -1.60
N ARG A 364 15.33 -2.50 -1.17
CA ARG A 364 15.96 -3.71 -1.70
C ARG A 364 15.20 -4.99 -1.37
N GLU A 365 14.49 -5.03 -0.22
CA GLU A 365 13.63 -6.14 0.17
C GLU A 365 12.33 -6.21 -0.65
N SER A 366 11.83 -5.06 -1.13
CA SER A 366 10.59 -4.96 -1.91
C SER A 366 10.78 -5.20 -3.41
N ILE A 367 12.00 -5.08 -3.93
CA ILE A 367 12.28 -5.26 -5.36
C ILE A 367 12.01 -6.71 -5.77
N VAL A 368 11.23 -6.87 -6.84
CA VAL A 368 10.91 -8.18 -7.42
C VAL A 368 11.63 -8.36 -8.75
N LEU A 369 12.45 -9.39 -8.85
CA LEU A 369 13.07 -9.79 -10.13
C LEU A 369 12.07 -10.64 -10.91
N LEU A 370 11.43 -10.05 -11.94
CA LEU A 370 10.39 -10.72 -12.74
C LEU A 370 10.98 -11.61 -13.84
N LYS A 371 12.12 -11.21 -14.38
CA LYS A 371 12.78 -11.92 -15.48
C LYS A 371 14.28 -11.73 -15.40
N ASN A 372 15.04 -12.78 -15.73
CA ASN A 372 16.50 -12.71 -15.87
C ASN A 372 17.00 -13.79 -16.81
N ASP A 373 17.05 -13.46 -18.10
CA ASP A 373 17.50 -14.39 -19.15
C ASP A 373 19.01 -14.41 -19.32
N SER A 374 19.49 -15.43 -20.00
CA SER A 374 20.90 -15.54 -20.35
C SER A 374 21.31 -14.49 -21.39
N THR A 375 22.59 -14.08 -21.37
CA THR A 375 23.17 -13.19 -22.39
C THR A 375 23.29 -13.92 -23.73
N ASP A 376 23.26 -13.16 -24.83
CA ASP A 376 23.39 -13.74 -26.18
C ASP A 376 24.81 -14.29 -26.43
N SER A 377 25.81 -13.77 -25.71
CA SER A 377 27.22 -14.19 -25.81
C SER A 377 27.55 -15.43 -25.00
N ASP A 378 26.78 -15.75 -23.95
CA ASP A 378 26.97 -16.89 -23.06
C ASP A 378 25.64 -17.39 -22.53
N ALA A 379 25.15 -18.50 -23.07
CA ALA A 379 23.86 -19.10 -22.69
C ALA A 379 23.79 -19.56 -21.23
N GLY A 380 24.94 -19.68 -20.55
CA GLY A 380 25.01 -20.02 -19.12
C GLY A 380 25.05 -18.83 -18.17
N LYS A 381 25.27 -17.61 -18.68
CA LYS A 381 25.43 -16.41 -17.89
C LYS A 381 24.18 -15.52 -17.96
N LYS A 382 23.52 -15.34 -16.82
CA LYS A 382 22.40 -14.41 -16.69
C LYS A 382 22.86 -12.96 -16.84
N LEU A 383 21.96 -12.05 -17.26
CA LEU A 383 22.28 -10.63 -17.43
C LEU A 383 22.48 -9.94 -16.07
N LEU A 384 21.67 -10.26 -15.09
CA LEU A 384 21.80 -9.76 -13.72
C LEU A 384 22.40 -10.85 -12.79
N PRO A 385 23.25 -10.47 -11.80
CA PRO A 385 23.73 -9.11 -11.54
C PRO A 385 24.65 -8.60 -12.66
N ILE A 386 24.66 -7.26 -12.84
CA ILE A 386 25.48 -6.62 -13.88
C ILE A 386 26.98 -6.88 -13.56
N ASN A 387 27.70 -7.27 -14.60
CA ASN A 387 29.14 -7.39 -14.47
C ASN A 387 29.80 -6.00 -14.30
N THR A 388 30.53 -5.81 -13.24
CA THR A 388 31.20 -4.54 -12.90
C THR A 388 32.70 -4.55 -13.18
N ALA A 389 33.16 -5.41 -14.12
CA ALA A 389 34.57 -5.49 -14.50
C ALA A 389 35.04 -4.18 -15.18
N ASP A 390 36.34 -3.92 -15.09
CA ASP A 390 36.98 -2.77 -15.72
C ASP A 390 36.68 -2.67 -17.20
N GLY A 391 36.30 -1.49 -17.64
CA GLY A 391 35.97 -1.18 -19.03
C GLY A 391 34.57 -1.56 -19.47
N MET A 392 33.73 -2.11 -18.59
CA MET A 392 32.30 -2.36 -18.85
C MET A 392 31.58 -1.04 -19.11
N LYS A 393 30.81 -1.00 -20.20
CA LYS A 393 30.04 0.17 -20.61
C LYS A 393 28.58 -0.03 -20.22
N ILE A 394 28.06 0.81 -19.36
CA ILE A 394 26.66 0.77 -18.93
C ILE A 394 25.98 2.08 -19.30
N ALA A 395 24.86 1.98 -20.00
CA ALA A 395 23.99 3.11 -20.28
C ALA A 395 22.76 3.04 -19.37
N PHE A 396 22.47 4.13 -18.68
CA PHE A 396 21.20 4.34 -17.98
C PHE A 396 20.33 5.24 -18.83
N VAL A 397 19.18 4.75 -19.26
CA VAL A 397 18.30 5.41 -20.22
C VAL A 397 16.87 5.39 -19.68
N GLY A 398 16.15 6.49 -19.84
CA GLY A 398 14.74 6.59 -19.47
C GLY A 398 14.43 7.72 -18.49
N PRO A 399 13.16 8.11 -18.38
CA PRO A 399 12.75 9.29 -17.61
C PRO A 399 13.03 9.18 -16.10
N TYR A 400 13.18 7.97 -15.55
CA TYR A 400 13.51 7.74 -14.14
C TYR A 400 15.00 7.65 -13.84
N VAL A 401 15.88 7.90 -14.81
CA VAL A 401 17.33 7.91 -14.58
C VAL A 401 17.72 9.10 -13.71
N GLU A 402 17.24 10.29 -14.05
CA GLU A 402 17.44 11.54 -13.30
C GLU A 402 16.15 12.00 -12.61
N GLY A 403 15.04 11.33 -12.87
CA GLY A 403 13.74 11.63 -12.28
C GLY A 403 13.79 11.47 -10.76
N GLN A 404 13.51 12.54 -10.03
CA GLN A 404 13.51 12.55 -8.57
C GLN A 404 12.18 12.12 -7.98
N ASP A 405 11.10 12.17 -8.74
CA ASP A 405 9.76 11.88 -8.22
C ASP A 405 9.44 10.37 -8.20
N MET A 406 10.19 9.65 -7.40
CA MET A 406 10.02 8.23 -7.10
C MET A 406 9.09 7.97 -5.91
N ARG A 407 8.44 9.02 -5.42
CA ARG A 407 7.37 8.94 -4.42
C ARG A 407 6.10 8.53 -5.13
N SER A 408 5.13 8.02 -4.39
CA SER A 408 3.76 7.91 -4.87
C SER A 408 2.95 9.17 -4.49
N SER A 409 1.67 9.21 -4.84
CA SER A 409 0.70 10.10 -4.18
C SER A 409 0.74 9.88 -2.65
N TRP A 410 0.16 10.70 -1.84
CA TRP A 410 0.15 10.55 -0.37
C TRP A 410 1.53 10.50 0.32
N SER A 411 2.55 11.11 -0.26
CA SER A 411 3.84 11.42 0.38
C SER A 411 3.90 12.91 0.73
N VAL A 412 2.95 13.36 1.52
CA VAL A 412 2.60 14.78 1.74
C VAL A 412 3.77 15.64 2.23
N SER A 413 4.57 15.14 3.17
CA SER A 413 5.69 15.87 3.77
C SER A 413 7.03 15.58 3.09
N GLY A 414 7.09 14.55 2.22
CA GLY A 414 8.29 14.20 1.47
C GLY A 414 8.61 15.23 0.38
N ASP A 415 9.90 15.41 0.09
CA ASP A 415 10.38 16.31 -0.95
C ASP A 415 11.16 15.50 -1.99
N GLU A 416 10.89 15.72 -3.28
CA GLU A 416 11.55 14.97 -4.37
C GLU A 416 13.06 15.18 -4.36
N LYS A 417 13.54 16.37 -3.97
CA LYS A 417 14.98 16.68 -3.88
C LYS A 417 15.75 15.84 -2.85
N ASP A 418 15.03 15.21 -1.90
CA ASP A 418 15.62 14.35 -0.88
C ASP A 418 15.83 12.91 -1.38
N ASN A 419 15.28 12.59 -2.55
CA ASN A 419 15.34 11.26 -3.17
C ASN A 419 16.67 11.04 -3.90
N VAL A 420 17.21 9.84 -3.73
CA VAL A 420 18.43 9.41 -4.44
C VAL A 420 18.04 8.84 -5.79
N THR A 421 18.46 9.49 -6.88
CA THR A 421 18.19 9.04 -8.25
C THR A 421 19.07 7.84 -8.65
N LEU A 422 18.67 7.11 -9.71
CA LEU A 422 19.52 6.06 -10.27
C LEU A 422 20.88 6.61 -10.73
N LYS A 423 20.91 7.80 -11.35
CA LYS A 423 22.13 8.46 -11.76
C LYS A 423 23.06 8.73 -10.59
N THR A 424 22.53 9.34 -9.51
CA THR A 424 23.31 9.62 -8.29
C THR A 424 23.90 8.35 -7.71
N ALA A 425 23.08 7.32 -7.49
CA ALA A 425 23.53 6.06 -6.92
C ALA A 425 24.55 5.33 -7.80
N ALA A 426 24.35 5.32 -9.13
CA ALA A 426 25.32 4.73 -10.05
C ALA A 426 26.69 5.48 -10.03
N GLN A 427 26.66 6.81 -9.98
CA GLN A 427 27.87 7.63 -9.88
C GLN A 427 28.62 7.40 -8.57
N GLU A 428 27.91 7.28 -7.45
CA GLU A 428 28.53 6.99 -6.15
C GLU A 428 29.19 5.60 -6.11
N ILE A 429 28.49 4.58 -6.63
CA ILE A 429 29.00 3.19 -6.62
C ILE A 429 30.18 3.00 -7.56
N PHE A 430 30.13 3.60 -8.76
CA PHE A 430 31.17 3.39 -9.78
C PHE A 430 32.24 4.47 -9.84
N GLY A 431 32.25 5.40 -8.88
CA GLY A 431 33.36 6.35 -8.68
C GLY A 431 33.37 7.57 -9.60
N GLY A 432 32.19 8.10 -9.96
CA GLY A 432 32.08 9.47 -10.48
C GLY A 432 32.65 9.75 -11.87
N ALA A 433 33.06 8.75 -12.63
CA ALA A 433 33.53 8.93 -14.01
C ALA A 433 32.35 9.04 -15.00
N ALA A 434 31.54 10.09 -14.85
CA ALA A 434 30.74 10.55 -15.98
C ALA A 434 31.71 11.06 -17.02
N LEU A 435 31.88 10.38 -18.15
CA LEU A 435 32.59 10.92 -19.29
C LEU A 435 31.80 12.12 -19.81
N ALA A 436 32.15 13.31 -19.35
CA ALA A 436 31.94 14.49 -20.13
C ALA A 436 32.60 14.26 -21.49
N GLU A 437 31.97 14.69 -22.58
CA GLU A 437 32.45 14.58 -23.93
C GLU A 437 33.95 14.91 -24.02
N GLY A 438 34.76 13.95 -24.47
CA GLY A 438 36.12 14.23 -24.95
C GLY A 438 37.28 13.65 -24.17
N LEU A 439 37.17 12.76 -23.20
CA LEU A 439 38.32 12.13 -22.54
C LEU A 439 38.54 10.68 -23.01
N GLU A 440 39.57 10.52 -23.90
CA GLU A 440 40.14 9.24 -24.35
C GLU A 440 41.21 8.72 -23.38
N GLU A 441 41.04 8.74 -22.09
CA GLU A 441 41.99 8.05 -21.20
C GLU A 441 41.28 6.87 -20.51
N LYS A 442 41.83 5.67 -20.72
CA LYS A 442 41.46 4.44 -20.02
C LYS A 442 41.65 4.63 -18.52
N GLN A 443 40.58 5.01 -17.84
CA GLN A 443 40.53 4.85 -16.38
C GLN A 443 40.10 3.43 -16.04
N PRO A 444 40.70 2.74 -15.06
CA PRO A 444 40.16 1.48 -14.56
C PRO A 444 38.82 1.75 -13.91
N GLY A 445 37.81 1.00 -14.31
CA GLY A 445 36.45 1.09 -13.77
C GLY A 445 35.34 0.92 -14.80
N VAL A 446 34.10 0.98 -14.36
CA VAL A 446 32.90 0.94 -15.19
C VAL A 446 32.70 2.30 -15.86
N LEU A 447 32.37 2.29 -17.16
CA LEU A 447 32.09 3.49 -17.93
C LEU A 447 30.58 3.72 -17.99
N LEU A 448 30.13 4.93 -17.66
CA LEU A 448 28.71 5.28 -17.57
C LEU A 448 28.31 6.28 -18.65
N ARG A 449 27.11 6.12 -19.21
CA ARG A 449 26.37 7.15 -19.93
C ARG A 449 24.94 7.23 -19.41
N PHE A 450 24.38 8.43 -19.49
CA PHE A 450 23.01 8.70 -19.05
C PHE A 450 22.26 9.41 -20.18
N ALA A 451 20.99 9.06 -20.37
CA ALA A 451 20.08 9.74 -21.29
C ALA A 451 18.65 9.69 -20.73
N GLU A 452 17.90 10.78 -20.81
CA GLU A 452 16.50 10.84 -20.41
C GLU A 452 15.63 9.95 -21.31
N GLY A 453 15.95 9.86 -22.56
CA GLY A 453 15.35 8.93 -23.53
C GLY A 453 14.00 9.34 -24.08
N CYS A 454 13.08 9.76 -23.24
CA CYS A 454 11.78 10.31 -23.61
C CYS A 454 11.17 11.06 -22.41
N THR A 455 10.09 11.80 -22.66
CA THR A 455 9.27 12.37 -21.58
C THR A 455 8.59 11.24 -20.78
N LEU A 456 8.27 11.51 -19.52
CA LEU A 456 7.62 10.51 -18.65
C LEU A 456 6.19 10.19 -19.13
N LEU A 457 5.48 11.17 -19.70
CA LEU A 457 4.07 11.08 -20.14
C LEU A 457 3.91 11.27 -21.64
N ASP A 458 2.86 10.65 -22.19
CA ASP A 458 2.36 10.97 -23.53
C ASP A 458 1.67 12.34 -23.55
N ASN A 459 1.71 13.01 -24.70
CA ASN A 459 1.11 14.35 -24.88
C ASN A 459 -0.36 14.42 -24.42
N HIS A 460 -1.16 13.42 -24.70
CA HIS A 460 -2.58 13.40 -24.33
C HIS A 460 -2.84 13.31 -22.81
N THR A 461 -1.91 12.80 -22.03
CA THR A 461 -2.01 12.70 -20.57
C THR A 461 -1.59 14.01 -19.91
N ILE A 462 -0.80 14.81 -20.57
CA ILE A 462 -0.20 16.07 -20.11
C ILE A 462 -1.24 17.18 -19.94
N VAL A 463 -2.26 17.22 -20.79
CA VAL A 463 -3.31 18.26 -20.81
C VAL A 463 -3.98 18.41 -19.44
N ASN A 464 -4.10 17.33 -18.70
CA ASN A 464 -4.71 17.34 -17.36
C ASN A 464 -3.74 17.74 -16.23
N LEU A 465 -2.41 17.74 -16.48
CA LEU A 465 -1.40 17.96 -15.45
C LEU A 465 -0.61 19.27 -15.61
N GLY A 466 -0.75 19.97 -16.74
CA GLY A 466 -0.15 21.30 -16.97
C GLY A 466 1.39 21.34 -16.96
N GLN A 467 2.07 20.20 -17.20
CA GLN A 467 3.51 20.08 -16.99
C GLN A 467 4.39 20.35 -18.21
N TYR A 468 3.84 20.37 -19.42
CA TYR A 468 4.62 20.58 -20.65
C TYR A 468 3.90 21.51 -21.62
N ASP A 469 4.70 22.19 -22.47
CA ASP A 469 4.20 22.96 -23.60
C ASP A 469 3.88 21.98 -24.76
N GLU A 470 2.59 21.83 -25.09
CA GLU A 470 2.11 20.89 -26.11
C GLU A 470 2.73 21.11 -27.49
N ASP A 471 3.13 22.34 -27.80
CA ASP A 471 3.59 22.73 -29.11
C ASP A 471 4.96 22.12 -29.52
N ASN A 472 5.78 21.69 -28.55
CA ASN A 472 7.14 21.19 -28.78
C ASN A 472 7.37 19.71 -28.38
N TRP A 473 6.34 19.01 -27.89
CA TRP A 473 6.47 17.66 -27.33
C TRP A 473 7.06 16.65 -28.33
N GLU A 474 6.61 16.66 -29.60
CA GLU A 474 7.12 15.73 -30.63
C GLU A 474 8.59 15.99 -30.96
N GLU A 475 9.00 17.28 -31.07
CA GLU A 475 10.38 17.64 -31.36
C GLU A 475 11.33 17.28 -30.20
N ILE A 476 10.90 17.54 -28.95
CA ILE A 476 11.63 17.16 -27.74
C ILE A 476 11.85 15.64 -27.72
N ASN A 477 10.79 14.85 -27.90
CA ASN A 477 10.90 13.40 -27.87
C ASN A 477 11.70 12.83 -29.03
N ALA A 478 11.63 13.41 -30.22
CA ALA A 478 12.46 13.00 -31.35
C ALA A 478 13.96 13.14 -31.03
N SER A 479 14.35 14.24 -30.35
CA SER A 479 15.72 14.46 -29.88
C SER A 479 16.14 13.48 -28.81
N LEU A 480 15.34 13.32 -27.74
CA LEU A 480 15.61 12.43 -26.62
C LEU A 480 15.73 10.96 -27.05
N LEU A 481 14.85 10.50 -27.93
CA LEU A 481 14.89 9.15 -28.47
C LEU A 481 16.14 8.90 -29.32
N SER A 482 16.60 9.89 -30.10
CA SER A 482 17.83 9.78 -30.89
C SER A 482 19.08 9.69 -30.00
N GLU A 483 19.16 10.50 -28.94
CA GLU A 483 20.24 10.44 -27.95
C GLU A 483 20.26 9.08 -27.23
N ALA A 484 19.09 8.56 -26.86
CA ALA A 484 18.94 7.26 -26.23
C ALA A 484 19.47 6.13 -27.12
N GLU A 485 19.16 6.15 -28.41
CA GLU A 485 19.68 5.15 -29.36
C GLU A 485 21.21 5.17 -29.44
N GLU A 486 21.83 6.36 -29.53
CA GLU A 486 23.28 6.48 -29.55
C GLU A 486 23.92 6.02 -28.22
N CYS A 487 23.28 6.36 -27.09
CA CYS A 487 23.69 5.89 -25.77
C CYS A 487 23.64 4.35 -25.69
N ALA A 488 22.54 3.74 -26.16
CA ALA A 488 22.34 2.30 -26.17
C ALA A 488 23.31 1.56 -27.14
N LYS A 489 23.62 2.11 -28.31
CA LYS A 489 24.62 1.54 -29.22
C LYS A 489 26.01 1.47 -28.65
N TRP A 490 26.38 2.45 -27.81
CA TRP A 490 27.69 2.49 -27.17
C TRP A 490 27.85 1.48 -26.03
N ALA A 491 26.76 1.08 -25.36
CA ALA A 491 26.76 0.31 -24.14
C ALA A 491 26.86 -1.22 -24.36
N ASP A 492 27.50 -1.93 -23.44
CA ASP A 492 27.46 -3.37 -23.32
C ASP A 492 26.16 -3.84 -22.64
N VAL A 493 25.65 -3.02 -21.70
CA VAL A 493 24.38 -3.22 -21.00
C VAL A 493 23.60 -1.91 -20.94
N VAL A 494 22.31 -1.95 -21.19
CA VAL A 494 21.40 -0.82 -21.03
C VAL A 494 20.47 -1.08 -19.84
N VAL A 495 20.47 -0.18 -18.87
CA VAL A 495 19.50 -0.12 -17.78
C VAL A 495 18.42 0.88 -18.21
N LEU A 496 17.23 0.38 -18.51
CA LEU A 496 16.11 1.17 -19.00
C LEU A 496 15.13 1.44 -17.86
N ALA A 497 15.02 2.69 -17.42
CA ALA A 497 14.23 3.13 -16.28
C ALA A 497 12.90 3.75 -16.73
N LEU A 498 11.81 2.97 -16.62
CA LEU A 498 10.47 3.29 -17.14
C LEU A 498 9.44 3.23 -16.03
N GLY A 499 8.30 3.91 -16.21
CA GLY A 499 7.23 3.80 -15.20
C GLY A 499 6.06 4.74 -15.39
N GLU A 500 5.16 4.72 -14.42
CA GLU A 500 4.04 5.65 -14.29
C GLU A 500 4.51 6.94 -13.60
N HIS A 501 3.92 8.06 -14.00
CA HIS A 501 4.03 9.30 -13.21
C HIS A 501 3.23 9.16 -11.90
N ARG A 502 3.69 9.79 -10.81
CA ARG A 502 2.99 9.72 -9.50
C ARG A 502 1.51 10.13 -9.57
N PHE A 503 1.13 10.99 -10.51
CA PHE A 503 -0.27 11.39 -10.74
C PHE A 503 -1.02 10.46 -11.70
N GLN A 504 -0.42 9.36 -12.15
CA GLN A 504 -1.12 8.28 -12.84
C GLN A 504 -1.49 7.14 -11.89
N THR A 505 -1.04 7.20 -10.63
CA THR A 505 -1.32 6.23 -9.58
C THR A 505 -1.66 6.96 -8.27
N GLY A 506 -2.65 6.48 -7.54
CA GLY A 506 -3.21 7.12 -6.34
C GLY A 506 -4.69 7.43 -6.48
N GLU A 507 -5.19 8.29 -5.62
CA GLU A 507 -6.60 8.68 -5.60
C GLU A 507 -7.02 9.42 -6.87
N ALA A 508 -8.24 9.18 -7.34
CA ALA A 508 -8.84 9.73 -8.55
C ALA A 508 -8.06 9.44 -9.85
N THR A 509 -7.23 8.40 -9.87
CA THR A 509 -6.40 8.05 -11.04
C THR A 509 -6.70 6.66 -11.62
N SER A 510 -7.98 6.30 -11.69
CA SER A 510 -8.41 5.05 -12.34
C SER A 510 -8.06 5.05 -13.83
N ARG A 511 -7.57 3.92 -14.34
CA ARG A 511 -7.13 3.77 -15.74
C ARG A 511 -7.86 2.65 -16.45
N THR A 512 -8.26 2.88 -17.69
CA THR A 512 -8.83 1.85 -18.57
C THR A 512 -7.75 1.04 -19.30
N GLN A 513 -6.55 1.59 -19.43
CA GLN A 513 -5.35 0.93 -19.95
C GLN A 513 -4.29 0.90 -18.86
N ILE A 514 -3.70 -0.26 -18.65
CA ILE A 514 -2.67 -0.48 -17.62
C ILE A 514 -1.29 -0.72 -18.24
N GLU A 515 -1.03 -0.09 -19.40
CA GLU A 515 0.26 -0.13 -20.08
C GLU A 515 1.13 1.06 -19.65
N LEU A 516 2.43 0.95 -19.87
CA LEU A 516 3.33 2.11 -19.83
C LEU A 516 2.90 3.16 -20.87
N PRO A 517 3.22 4.45 -20.67
CA PRO A 517 3.02 5.47 -21.70
C PRO A 517 3.59 5.05 -23.06
N HIS A 518 2.90 5.37 -24.15
CA HIS A 518 3.27 4.89 -25.49
C HIS A 518 4.66 5.36 -25.91
N ILE A 519 5.06 6.58 -25.50
CA ILE A 519 6.39 7.11 -25.77
C ILE A 519 7.50 6.28 -25.09
N GLN A 520 7.25 5.75 -23.91
CA GLN A 520 8.19 4.87 -23.21
C GLN A 520 8.27 3.48 -23.88
N LEU A 521 7.14 2.97 -24.43
CA LEU A 521 7.15 1.75 -25.23
C LEU A 521 7.87 1.96 -26.57
N GLU A 522 7.80 3.15 -27.16
CA GLU A 522 8.58 3.50 -28.33
C GLU A 522 10.08 3.54 -28.00
N LEU A 523 10.47 4.17 -26.90
CA LEU A 523 11.84 4.16 -26.40
C LEU A 523 12.37 2.73 -26.23
N LEU A 524 11.60 1.85 -25.58
CA LEU A 524 11.96 0.44 -25.39
C LEU A 524 12.20 -0.26 -26.75
N ARG A 525 11.32 -0.08 -27.72
CA ARG A 525 11.46 -0.68 -29.07
C ARG A 525 12.70 -0.16 -29.80
N ARG A 526 12.99 1.15 -29.75
CA ARG A 526 14.17 1.77 -30.37
C ARG A 526 15.46 1.28 -29.71
N VAL A 527 15.55 1.29 -28.41
CA VAL A 527 16.70 0.73 -27.66
C VAL A 527 16.88 -0.74 -28.01
N ALA A 528 15.81 -1.55 -28.03
CA ALA A 528 15.86 -2.97 -28.38
C ALA A 528 16.26 -3.25 -29.83
N SER A 529 16.13 -2.27 -30.73
CA SER A 529 16.57 -2.41 -32.11
C SER A 529 18.10 -2.39 -32.23
N VAL A 530 18.80 -1.72 -31.31
CA VAL A 530 20.25 -1.48 -31.37
C VAL A 530 21.04 -2.20 -30.29
N ASN A 531 20.41 -2.59 -29.18
CA ASN A 531 21.04 -3.35 -28.08
C ASN A 531 20.08 -4.44 -27.58
N LYS A 532 20.61 -5.63 -27.27
CA LYS A 532 19.82 -6.77 -26.77
C LYS A 532 20.03 -7.04 -25.28
N SER A 533 21.04 -6.44 -24.67
CA SER A 533 21.36 -6.58 -23.24
C SER A 533 20.63 -5.54 -22.42
N ILE A 534 19.30 -5.63 -22.38
CA ILE A 534 18.42 -4.65 -21.72
C ILE A 534 17.97 -5.20 -20.37
N VAL A 535 18.19 -4.40 -19.31
CA VAL A 535 17.59 -4.52 -18.01
C VAL A 535 16.54 -3.43 -17.88
N THR A 536 15.26 -3.78 -17.80
CA THR A 536 14.23 -2.77 -17.53
C THR A 536 13.93 -2.72 -16.03
N VAL A 537 14.02 -1.53 -15.45
CA VAL A 537 13.61 -1.20 -14.09
C VAL A 537 12.30 -0.44 -14.17
N LEU A 538 11.27 -0.92 -13.47
CA LEU A 538 9.91 -0.39 -13.51
C LEU A 538 9.60 0.40 -12.25
N PHE A 539 9.02 1.59 -12.45
CA PHE A 539 8.52 2.49 -11.40
C PHE A 539 7.01 2.64 -11.57
N ASN A 540 6.22 1.94 -10.76
CA ASN A 540 4.75 1.95 -10.89
C ASN A 540 4.05 1.63 -9.57
N GLY A 541 2.80 2.05 -9.46
CA GLY A 541 1.98 1.84 -8.28
C GLY A 541 0.88 0.79 -8.44
N ARG A 542 0.92 0.00 -9.52
CA ARG A 542 -0.07 -1.05 -9.84
C ARG A 542 0.54 -2.13 -10.72
N PRO A 543 0.03 -3.37 -10.73
CA PRO A 543 0.37 -4.33 -11.79
C PRO A 543 0.01 -3.80 -13.17
N LEU A 544 1.00 -3.76 -14.06
CA LEU A 544 0.87 -3.30 -15.45
C LEU A 544 0.83 -4.46 -16.43
N ASP A 545 0.35 -4.20 -17.66
CA ASP A 545 0.55 -5.08 -18.81
C ASP A 545 2.02 -4.98 -19.28
N LEU A 546 2.79 -5.99 -18.93
CA LEU A 546 4.24 -6.02 -19.19
C LEU A 546 4.62 -6.90 -20.39
N ARG A 547 3.68 -7.26 -21.27
CA ARG A 547 3.97 -8.15 -22.42
C ARG A 547 5.08 -7.61 -23.31
N GLU A 548 5.07 -6.33 -23.65
CA GLU A 548 6.12 -5.71 -24.47
C GLU A 548 7.45 -5.60 -23.69
N VAL A 549 7.38 -5.19 -22.44
CA VAL A 549 8.58 -5.12 -21.60
C VAL A 549 9.24 -6.49 -21.49
N SER A 550 8.46 -7.53 -21.18
CA SER A 550 8.97 -8.90 -21.10
C SER A 550 9.54 -9.43 -22.43
N LYS A 551 8.96 -9.01 -23.57
CA LYS A 551 9.42 -9.41 -24.89
C LYS A 551 10.79 -8.83 -25.24
N TYR A 552 11.03 -7.56 -24.95
CA TYR A 552 12.22 -6.84 -25.41
C TYR A 552 13.36 -6.80 -24.39
N SER A 553 13.09 -7.04 -23.11
CA SER A 553 14.08 -7.02 -22.03
C SER A 553 14.63 -8.41 -21.72
N LYS A 554 15.93 -8.52 -21.45
CA LYS A 554 16.56 -9.75 -20.93
C LYS A 554 16.35 -9.92 -19.43
N ALA A 555 16.29 -8.79 -18.71
CA ALA A 555 15.92 -8.79 -17.30
C ALA A 555 14.86 -7.71 -17.03
N VAL A 556 13.96 -8.00 -16.11
CA VAL A 556 12.89 -7.08 -15.68
C VAL A 556 12.90 -7.03 -14.16
N VAL A 557 13.04 -5.84 -13.62
CA VAL A 557 13.08 -5.53 -12.19
C VAL A 557 11.91 -4.62 -11.86
N GLU A 558 11.02 -5.09 -11.02
CA GLU A 558 9.90 -4.31 -10.49
C GLU A 558 10.36 -3.59 -9.22
N ALA A 559 10.50 -2.27 -9.28
CA ALA A 559 10.95 -1.44 -8.17
C ALA A 559 9.82 -0.67 -7.49
N TRP A 560 8.59 -0.74 -8.03
CA TRP A 560 7.42 -0.03 -7.52
C TRP A 560 7.64 1.50 -7.44
N MET A 561 7.09 2.17 -6.44
CA MET A 561 7.42 3.55 -6.05
C MET A 561 8.31 3.48 -4.80
N PRO A 562 9.65 3.53 -4.95
CA PRO A 562 10.60 3.15 -3.90
C PRO A 562 10.87 4.25 -2.85
N GLY A 563 10.51 5.50 -3.10
CA GLY A 563 10.73 6.61 -2.17
C GLY A 563 12.18 7.11 -2.08
N THR A 564 12.54 7.62 -0.89
CA THR A 564 13.77 8.42 -0.66
C THR A 564 15.06 7.72 -1.08
N GLU A 565 15.22 6.44 -0.80
CA GLU A 565 16.46 5.68 -1.07
C GLU A 565 16.36 4.77 -2.30
N GLY A 566 15.44 5.12 -3.23
CA GLY A 566 15.14 4.31 -4.42
C GLY A 566 16.37 3.97 -5.24
N GLY A 567 17.18 4.96 -5.60
CA GLY A 567 18.38 4.74 -6.41
C GLY A 567 19.38 3.78 -5.76
N HIS A 568 19.67 3.95 -4.47
CA HIS A 568 20.60 3.07 -3.76
C HIS A 568 20.10 1.64 -3.69
N GLY A 569 18.83 1.42 -3.26
CA GLY A 569 18.28 0.07 -3.14
C GLY A 569 18.20 -0.67 -4.48
N ILE A 570 17.84 0.04 -5.56
CA ILE A 570 17.81 -0.52 -6.91
C ILE A 570 19.24 -0.89 -7.35
N MET A 571 20.23 -0.02 -7.14
CA MET A 571 21.60 -0.31 -7.51
C MET A 571 22.20 -1.47 -6.71
N ASP A 572 21.85 -1.64 -5.43
CA ASP A 572 22.25 -2.82 -4.64
C ASP A 572 21.82 -4.14 -5.30
N VAL A 573 20.59 -4.14 -5.85
CA VAL A 573 20.07 -5.31 -6.59
C VAL A 573 20.78 -5.43 -7.95
N LEU A 574 20.87 -4.37 -8.74
CA LEU A 574 21.47 -4.45 -10.08
C LEU A 574 22.94 -4.90 -10.06
N THR A 575 23.70 -4.52 -9.05
CA THR A 575 25.12 -4.91 -8.89
C THR A 575 25.34 -6.23 -8.19
N GLY A 576 24.29 -6.78 -7.54
CA GLY A 576 24.36 -8.02 -6.78
C GLY A 576 24.89 -7.87 -5.36
N GLU A 577 25.02 -6.64 -4.86
CA GLU A 577 25.26 -6.38 -3.44
C GLU A 577 24.11 -6.94 -2.59
N TYR A 578 22.89 -6.89 -3.13
CA TYR A 578 21.73 -7.55 -2.58
C TYR A 578 21.11 -8.53 -3.58
N ASN A 579 20.93 -9.78 -3.17
CA ASN A 579 20.24 -10.78 -3.97
C ASN A 579 18.71 -10.58 -3.81
N PRO A 580 17.95 -10.27 -4.89
CA PRO A 580 16.55 -9.97 -4.80
C PRO A 580 15.76 -11.08 -4.11
N SER A 581 14.87 -10.69 -3.19
CA SER A 581 14.06 -11.59 -2.38
C SER A 581 12.58 -11.22 -2.36
N GLY A 582 12.21 -10.07 -2.93
CA GLY A 582 10.82 -9.62 -3.02
C GLY A 582 9.97 -10.56 -3.87
N LYS A 583 8.67 -10.65 -3.53
CA LYS A 583 7.68 -11.46 -4.22
C LYS A 583 6.44 -10.63 -4.55
N LEU A 584 5.75 -10.94 -5.63
CA LEU A 584 4.58 -10.17 -6.05
C LEU A 584 3.42 -10.30 -5.05
N PRO A 585 2.92 -9.21 -4.48
CA PRO A 585 1.75 -9.19 -3.60
C PRO A 585 0.44 -9.13 -4.38
N MET A 586 0.52 -8.97 -5.70
CA MET A 586 -0.58 -9.01 -6.66
C MET A 586 -0.15 -9.72 -7.94
N SER A 587 -1.09 -10.44 -8.55
CA SER A 587 -0.91 -11.03 -9.86
C SER A 587 -0.82 -9.93 -10.93
N PHE A 588 0.17 -10.02 -11.84
CA PHE A 588 0.27 -9.16 -13.02
C PHE A 588 -0.56 -9.78 -14.15
N PRO A 589 -1.59 -9.11 -14.64
CA PRO A 589 -2.43 -9.65 -15.69
C PRO A 589 -1.67 -9.78 -17.02
N TYR A 590 -2.09 -10.70 -17.86
CA TYR A 590 -1.60 -10.75 -19.25
C TYR A 590 -2.06 -9.52 -20.05
N ASN A 591 -3.30 -9.07 -19.81
CA ASN A 591 -3.82 -7.80 -20.30
C ASN A 591 -4.99 -7.30 -19.44
N VAL A 592 -5.43 -6.07 -19.67
CA VAL A 592 -6.52 -5.42 -18.91
C VAL A 592 -7.84 -6.20 -18.95
N GLY A 593 -8.08 -7.01 -20.00
CA GLY A 593 -9.31 -7.80 -20.13
C GLY A 593 -9.47 -8.93 -19.12
N GLN A 594 -8.40 -9.28 -18.38
CA GLN A 594 -8.47 -10.29 -17.31
C GLN A 594 -8.94 -9.72 -15.96
N LEU A 595 -9.00 -8.39 -15.82
CA LEU A 595 -9.32 -7.74 -14.54
C LEU A 595 -10.83 -7.72 -14.25
N PRO A 596 -11.25 -7.89 -12.98
CA PRO A 596 -10.43 -8.15 -11.80
C PRO A 596 -9.82 -9.56 -11.78
N MET A 597 -8.61 -9.69 -11.24
CA MET A 597 -7.87 -10.95 -11.17
C MET A 597 -7.29 -11.18 -9.77
N CYS A 598 -7.29 -12.44 -9.31
CA CYS A 598 -6.59 -12.87 -8.11
C CYS A 598 -6.26 -14.36 -8.19
N TYR A 599 -5.19 -14.78 -7.50
CA TYR A 599 -4.78 -16.18 -7.46
C TYR A 599 -5.77 -17.09 -6.72
N ASN A 600 -6.48 -16.57 -5.70
CA ASN A 600 -7.40 -17.29 -4.83
C ASN A 600 -8.84 -17.24 -5.33
N HIS A 601 -9.04 -17.35 -6.63
CA HIS A 601 -10.36 -17.41 -7.25
C HIS A 601 -11.06 -18.75 -7.02
N TYR A 602 -12.38 -18.82 -7.25
CA TYR A 602 -13.12 -20.06 -7.23
C TYR A 602 -12.90 -20.88 -8.50
N SER A 603 -12.92 -22.23 -8.36
CA SER A 603 -12.93 -23.11 -9.53
C SER A 603 -14.26 -23.01 -10.26
N SER A 604 -14.22 -22.94 -11.59
CA SER A 604 -15.44 -23.08 -12.38
C SER A 604 -15.92 -24.53 -12.42
N GLY A 605 -17.21 -24.77 -12.75
CA GLY A 605 -17.72 -26.12 -12.96
C GLY A 605 -17.15 -26.82 -14.20
N ARG A 606 -16.44 -26.07 -15.05
CA ARG A 606 -15.79 -26.57 -16.27
C ARG A 606 -14.37 -26.00 -16.39
N PRO A 607 -13.45 -26.37 -15.47
CA PRO A 607 -12.07 -25.90 -15.55
C PRO A 607 -11.43 -26.38 -16.86
N LYS A 608 -10.54 -25.57 -17.41
CA LYS A 608 -9.75 -25.97 -18.58
C LYS A 608 -8.73 -27.01 -18.14
N PRO A 609 -8.76 -28.25 -18.67
CA PRO A 609 -7.67 -29.21 -18.42
C PRO A 609 -6.37 -28.71 -19.05
N GLU A 610 -5.25 -29.01 -18.40
CA GLU A 610 -3.93 -28.67 -18.92
C GLU A 610 -3.71 -29.26 -20.32
N GLY A 611 -3.11 -28.46 -21.24
CA GLY A 611 -2.86 -28.89 -22.63
C GLY A 611 -4.12 -29.07 -23.49
N SER A 612 -5.33 -28.91 -22.95
CA SER A 612 -6.60 -29.12 -23.67
C SER A 612 -6.94 -27.91 -24.56
N ARG A 613 -7.32 -28.21 -25.82
CA ARG A 613 -8.05 -27.31 -26.71
C ARG A 613 -9.57 -27.51 -26.61
N GLY A 614 -10.05 -28.21 -25.56
CA GLY A 614 -11.43 -28.65 -25.41
C GLY A 614 -12.43 -27.51 -25.56
N ASP A 615 -13.53 -27.79 -26.27
CA ASP A 615 -14.69 -26.94 -26.37
C ASP A 615 -15.46 -26.95 -25.03
N TYR A 616 -16.19 -25.86 -24.73
CA TYR A 616 -17.04 -25.74 -23.53
C TYR A 616 -16.29 -25.70 -22.18
N ASN A 617 -15.03 -25.24 -22.14
CA ASN A 617 -14.28 -24.97 -20.92
C ASN A 617 -14.30 -23.48 -20.59
N CYS A 618 -14.09 -23.14 -19.29
CA CYS A 618 -13.91 -21.78 -18.83
C CYS A 618 -12.54 -21.28 -19.33
N ARG A 619 -12.54 -20.44 -20.38
CA ARG A 619 -11.31 -19.87 -20.98
C ARG A 619 -11.58 -18.58 -21.71
N TYR A 620 -10.55 -17.75 -21.85
CA TYR A 620 -10.48 -16.71 -22.87
C TYR A 620 -10.12 -17.35 -24.22
N LEU A 621 -10.58 -16.74 -25.32
CA LEU A 621 -10.26 -17.21 -26.68
C LEU A 621 -8.92 -16.64 -27.19
N ASP A 622 -8.55 -15.47 -26.72
CA ASP A 622 -7.48 -14.61 -27.22
C ASP A 622 -6.37 -14.32 -26.19
N ALA A 623 -6.53 -14.84 -24.96
CA ALA A 623 -5.56 -14.70 -23.88
C ALA A 623 -5.45 -16.01 -23.08
N PRO A 624 -4.34 -16.26 -22.36
CA PRO A 624 -4.29 -17.29 -21.32
C PRO A 624 -5.26 -16.98 -20.18
N ASN A 625 -5.64 -17.98 -19.40
CA ASN A 625 -6.37 -17.76 -18.15
C ASN A 625 -5.45 -17.30 -17.02
N GLU A 626 -4.22 -17.77 -17.08
CA GLU A 626 -3.17 -17.52 -16.10
C GLU A 626 -2.67 -16.06 -16.24
N PRO A 627 -2.19 -15.43 -15.16
CA PRO A 627 -1.54 -14.13 -15.22
C PRO A 627 -0.20 -14.19 -15.97
N LEU A 628 0.34 -13.05 -16.35
CA LEU A 628 1.71 -12.96 -16.89
C LEU A 628 2.74 -13.30 -15.81
N TYR A 629 2.53 -12.77 -14.59
CA TYR A 629 3.29 -13.13 -13.39
C TYR A 629 2.31 -13.34 -12.22
N PRO A 630 2.40 -14.49 -11.52
CA PRO A 630 1.44 -14.83 -10.48
C PRO A 630 1.76 -14.19 -9.12
N PHE A 631 0.77 -14.16 -8.24
CA PHE A 631 0.98 -13.85 -6.82
C PHE A 631 2.07 -14.71 -6.19
N GLY A 632 2.91 -14.12 -5.37
CA GLY A 632 4.01 -14.79 -4.68
C GLY A 632 5.26 -15.03 -5.55
N TYR A 633 5.23 -14.70 -6.84
CA TYR A 633 6.34 -14.90 -7.76
C TYR A 633 7.45 -13.85 -7.60
N GLY A 634 8.68 -14.30 -7.76
CA GLY A 634 9.89 -13.47 -7.83
C GLY A 634 11.13 -14.36 -7.92
N LEU A 635 12.08 -13.97 -8.76
CA LEU A 635 13.32 -14.70 -9.01
C LEU A 635 14.43 -14.26 -8.04
N SER A 636 15.44 -15.09 -7.92
CA SER A 636 16.69 -14.85 -7.18
C SER A 636 17.90 -15.03 -8.09
N TYR A 637 19.07 -14.51 -7.68
CA TYR A 637 20.36 -14.79 -8.35
C TYR A 637 20.91 -16.17 -8.01
N THR A 638 20.25 -16.89 -7.13
CA THR A 638 20.52 -18.31 -6.84
C THR A 638 19.30 -19.16 -7.16
N SER A 639 19.39 -20.48 -6.96
CA SER A 639 18.28 -21.39 -7.19
C SER A 639 17.99 -22.18 -5.92
N PHE A 640 16.70 -22.38 -5.66
CA PHE A 640 16.24 -23.17 -4.54
C PHE A 640 15.48 -24.41 -5.02
N GLU A 641 15.61 -25.48 -4.29
CA GLU A 641 14.82 -26.70 -4.44
C GLU A 641 13.97 -26.86 -3.19
N ILE A 642 12.65 -26.94 -3.38
CA ILE A 642 11.68 -27.19 -2.32
C ILE A 642 11.26 -28.65 -2.41
N GLY A 643 11.51 -29.42 -1.35
CA GLY A 643 11.15 -30.84 -1.30
C GLY A 643 9.65 -31.06 -1.12
N SER A 644 9.23 -32.32 -1.08
CA SER A 644 7.84 -32.70 -0.88
C SER A 644 7.33 -32.30 0.51
N VAL A 645 6.05 -31.97 0.59
CA VAL A 645 5.38 -31.62 1.85
C VAL A 645 5.23 -32.86 2.74
N ASN A 646 5.71 -32.73 3.99
CA ASN A 646 5.54 -33.78 5.02
C ASN A 646 4.62 -33.24 6.11
N LEU A 647 3.52 -33.96 6.38
CA LEU A 647 2.63 -33.69 7.50
C LEU A 647 3.01 -34.58 8.69
N SER A 648 2.98 -34.02 9.91
CA SER A 648 3.23 -34.81 11.14
C SER A 648 2.10 -35.83 11.42
N SER A 649 0.91 -35.59 10.87
CA SER A 649 -0.26 -36.49 10.82
C SER A 649 -1.06 -36.20 9.55
N ASP A 650 -1.69 -37.20 8.97
CA ASP A 650 -2.63 -37.05 7.85
C ASP A 650 -4.04 -36.62 8.29
N SER A 651 -4.24 -36.48 9.60
CA SER A 651 -5.50 -36.02 10.17
C SER A 651 -5.26 -35.11 11.38
N VAL A 652 -6.20 -34.22 11.63
CA VAL A 652 -6.27 -33.30 12.77
C VAL A 652 -7.71 -33.30 13.31
N THR A 653 -7.87 -33.21 14.63
CA THR A 653 -9.18 -33.04 15.29
C THR A 653 -9.26 -31.66 15.91
N SER A 654 -10.49 -31.27 16.28
CA SER A 654 -10.71 -29.96 16.94
C SER A 654 -9.83 -29.79 18.17
N GLY A 655 -9.15 -28.65 18.28
CA GLY A 655 -8.23 -28.31 19.36
C GLY A 655 -6.82 -28.90 19.23
N GLU A 656 -6.55 -29.72 18.22
CA GLU A 656 -5.20 -30.24 17.92
C GLU A 656 -4.48 -29.37 16.90
N LYS A 657 -3.15 -29.56 16.83
CA LYS A 657 -2.27 -28.97 15.81
C LYS A 657 -1.47 -30.04 15.12
N ILE A 658 -1.28 -29.89 13.83
CA ILE A 658 -0.29 -30.66 13.07
C ILE A 658 0.76 -29.70 12.48
N THR A 659 1.90 -30.24 12.14
CA THR A 659 2.96 -29.50 11.48
C THR A 659 3.12 -29.96 10.05
N ALA A 660 2.99 -29.03 9.10
CA ALA A 660 3.38 -29.22 7.71
C ALA A 660 4.83 -28.71 7.52
N SER A 661 5.67 -29.45 6.82
CA SER A 661 7.07 -29.09 6.65
C SER A 661 7.66 -29.54 5.33
N VAL A 662 8.66 -28.78 4.85
CA VAL A 662 9.50 -29.12 3.69
C VAL A 662 10.96 -28.93 4.05
N THR A 663 11.84 -29.58 3.29
CA THR A 663 13.26 -29.23 3.26
C THR A 663 13.51 -28.33 2.06
N VAL A 664 14.17 -27.20 2.27
CA VAL A 664 14.55 -26.25 1.21
C VAL A 664 16.07 -26.22 1.11
N LYS A 665 16.58 -26.31 -0.11
CA LYS A 665 18.02 -26.34 -0.40
C LYS A 665 18.38 -25.25 -1.39
N ASN A 666 19.44 -24.51 -1.11
CA ASN A 666 20.06 -23.63 -2.11
C ASN A 666 20.95 -24.48 -3.04
N THR A 667 20.49 -24.69 -4.27
CA THR A 667 21.18 -25.46 -5.31
C THR A 667 22.07 -24.60 -6.20
N GLY A 668 22.02 -23.28 -6.03
CA GLY A 668 22.79 -22.32 -6.82
C GLY A 668 24.18 -22.03 -6.23
N LYS A 669 24.78 -20.92 -6.70
CA LYS A 669 26.16 -20.56 -6.38
C LYS A 669 26.29 -19.35 -5.45
N SER A 670 25.21 -18.65 -5.17
CA SER A 670 25.19 -17.45 -4.34
C SER A 670 24.34 -17.66 -3.09
N LYS A 671 24.67 -16.95 -2.01
CA LYS A 671 23.79 -16.83 -0.86
C LYS A 671 22.49 -16.16 -1.30
N GLY A 672 21.36 -16.61 -0.79
CA GLY A 672 20.07 -15.98 -1.09
C GLY A 672 19.02 -16.23 -0.02
N SER A 673 18.01 -15.38 -0.05
CA SER A 673 16.78 -15.53 0.72
C SER A 673 15.66 -16.04 -0.18
N GLU A 674 14.85 -16.98 0.33
CA GLU A 674 13.65 -17.47 -0.34
C GLU A 674 12.44 -17.31 0.57
N LEU A 675 11.30 -16.94 -0.02
CA LEU A 675 10.01 -16.90 0.67
C LEU A 675 9.29 -18.23 0.48
N ILE A 676 9.09 -18.95 1.58
CA ILE A 676 8.36 -20.22 1.59
C ILE A 676 6.93 -19.96 2.02
N GLN A 677 5.98 -20.32 1.14
CA GLN A 677 4.57 -19.99 1.24
C GLN A 677 3.73 -21.25 1.47
N LEU A 678 2.90 -21.24 2.51
CA LEU A 678 1.94 -22.30 2.81
C LEU A 678 0.59 -21.97 2.16
N TYR A 679 0.12 -22.87 1.29
CA TYR A 679 -1.21 -22.77 0.68
C TYR A 679 -2.07 -23.96 1.11
N ILE A 680 -3.36 -23.68 1.37
CA ILE A 680 -4.33 -24.69 1.72
C ILE A 680 -5.57 -24.55 0.80
N ARG A 681 -6.19 -25.69 0.47
CA ARG A 681 -7.48 -25.76 -0.19
C ARG A 681 -8.37 -26.72 0.56
N ASP A 682 -9.54 -26.26 0.97
CA ASP A 682 -10.62 -27.13 1.35
C ASP A 682 -11.23 -27.75 0.07
N VAL A 683 -11.29 -29.06 -0.01
CA VAL A 683 -11.70 -29.79 -1.22
C VAL A 683 -13.19 -29.71 -1.45
N ALA A 684 -13.99 -29.76 -0.37
CA ALA A 684 -15.43 -29.69 -0.42
C ALA A 684 -16.01 -29.23 0.93
N ALA A 685 -16.70 -28.11 0.91
CA ALA A 685 -17.31 -27.49 2.07
C ALA A 685 -18.75 -27.05 1.78
N SER A 686 -19.46 -26.56 2.78
CA SER A 686 -20.82 -26.00 2.64
C SER A 686 -20.92 -24.83 1.67
N ARG A 687 -19.76 -24.18 1.39
CA ARG A 687 -19.57 -23.19 0.31
C ARG A 687 -18.35 -23.55 -0.53
N VAL A 688 -18.37 -23.18 -1.81
CA VAL A 688 -17.19 -23.36 -2.68
C VAL A 688 -16.03 -22.57 -2.10
N ARG A 689 -14.87 -23.25 -1.94
CA ARG A 689 -13.66 -22.63 -1.46
C ARG A 689 -12.72 -22.24 -2.61
N PRO A 690 -11.84 -21.23 -2.42
CA PRO A 690 -10.82 -20.89 -3.38
C PRO A 690 -9.93 -22.08 -3.78
N ILE A 691 -9.37 -22.01 -4.99
CA ILE A 691 -8.47 -23.08 -5.47
C ILE A 691 -7.18 -23.19 -4.65
N LYS A 692 -6.75 -22.11 -4.03
CA LYS A 692 -5.65 -22.02 -3.05
C LYS A 692 -5.87 -20.78 -2.18
N GLU A 693 -5.47 -20.86 -0.91
CA GLU A 693 -5.47 -19.75 0.04
C GLU A 693 -4.13 -19.72 0.75
N LEU A 694 -3.46 -18.57 0.75
CA LEU A 694 -2.25 -18.36 1.56
C LEU A 694 -2.64 -18.43 3.05
N LYS A 695 -1.97 -19.29 3.80
CA LYS A 695 -2.22 -19.48 5.24
C LYS A 695 -0.94 -19.34 6.07
N GLY A 696 0.20 -19.09 5.43
CA GLY A 696 1.47 -18.84 6.11
C GLY A 696 2.59 -18.52 5.14
N PHE A 697 3.59 -17.80 5.61
CA PHE A 697 4.81 -17.52 4.86
C PHE A 697 6.00 -17.33 5.80
N LYS A 698 7.20 -17.70 5.33
CA LYS A 698 8.46 -17.54 6.07
C LYS A 698 9.61 -17.27 5.13
N HIS A 699 10.40 -16.25 5.42
CA HIS A 699 11.71 -16.07 4.80
C HIS A 699 12.75 -17.03 5.39
N ILE A 700 13.57 -17.60 4.52
CA ILE A 700 14.75 -18.35 4.91
C ILE A 700 15.96 -17.88 4.13
N GLU A 701 17.08 -17.76 4.80
CA GLU A 701 18.37 -17.44 4.19
C GLU A 701 19.25 -18.69 4.18
N LEU A 702 19.85 -19.01 3.00
CA LEU A 702 20.66 -20.18 2.78
C LEU A 702 21.95 -19.84 2.01
N MET A 703 23.07 -20.38 2.49
CA MET A 703 24.33 -20.41 1.74
C MET A 703 24.26 -21.41 0.60
N PRO A 704 25.13 -21.33 -0.43
CA PRO A 704 25.23 -22.35 -1.47
C PRO A 704 25.40 -23.75 -0.90
N GLY A 705 24.53 -24.69 -1.31
CA GLY A 705 24.50 -26.06 -0.85
C GLY A 705 23.88 -26.29 0.54
N GLU A 706 23.55 -25.22 1.27
CA GLU A 706 22.86 -25.33 2.57
C GLU A 706 21.42 -25.77 2.38
N GLU A 707 20.91 -26.55 3.34
CA GLU A 707 19.49 -26.92 3.41
C GLU A 707 18.93 -26.69 4.80
N LYS A 708 17.67 -26.27 4.86
CA LYS A 708 16.92 -26.07 6.11
C LYS A 708 15.53 -26.65 6.01
N LYS A 709 15.04 -27.14 7.16
CA LYS A 709 13.64 -27.53 7.32
C LYS A 709 12.81 -26.29 7.66
N VAL A 710 11.76 -26.05 6.88
CA VAL A 710 10.74 -25.01 7.12
C VAL A 710 9.46 -25.69 7.55
N SER A 711 8.81 -25.19 8.59
CA SER A 711 7.62 -25.80 9.16
C SER A 711 6.54 -24.76 9.45
N PHE A 712 5.27 -25.14 9.26
CA PHE A 712 4.09 -24.37 9.58
C PHE A 712 3.16 -25.22 10.42
N ASP A 713 2.57 -24.62 11.45
CA ASP A 713 1.51 -25.26 12.22
C ASP A 713 0.17 -25.06 11.50
N ILE A 714 -0.63 -26.09 11.48
CA ILE A 714 -2.01 -26.10 10.95
C ILE A 714 -2.91 -26.55 12.08
N ASP A 715 -3.83 -25.66 12.49
CA ASP A 715 -4.87 -25.91 13.47
C ASP A 715 -6.25 -25.68 12.86
N GLU A 716 -7.28 -25.88 13.63
CA GLU A 716 -8.66 -25.69 13.20
C GLU A 716 -8.97 -24.23 12.82
N GLU A 717 -8.39 -23.25 13.51
CA GLU A 717 -8.59 -21.83 13.21
C GLU A 717 -8.08 -21.49 11.80
N LEU A 718 -6.92 -22.01 11.42
CA LEU A 718 -6.34 -21.81 10.09
C LEU A 718 -7.21 -22.41 8.96
N LEU A 719 -8.01 -23.45 9.27
CA LEU A 719 -8.92 -24.13 8.35
C LEU A 719 -10.33 -23.50 8.35
N SER A 720 -10.58 -22.52 9.21
CA SER A 720 -11.92 -21.90 9.38
C SER A 720 -12.24 -20.91 8.26
N PHE A 721 -13.56 -20.79 7.97
CA PHE A 721 -14.12 -19.91 6.95
C PHE A 721 -15.57 -19.52 7.32
N PHE A 722 -16.19 -18.59 6.59
CA PHE A 722 -17.61 -18.25 6.75
C PHE A 722 -18.49 -19.30 6.07
N ARG A 723 -19.15 -20.14 6.88
CA ARG A 723 -20.01 -21.26 6.46
C ARG A 723 -21.30 -20.79 5.76
N ALA A 724 -22.06 -21.72 5.22
CA ALA A 724 -23.31 -21.43 4.54
C ALA A 724 -24.37 -20.78 5.46
N ASP A 725 -24.34 -21.06 6.75
CA ASP A 725 -25.24 -20.50 7.77
C ASP A 725 -24.76 -19.10 8.30
N GLY A 726 -23.64 -18.60 7.80
CA GLY A 726 -23.06 -17.31 8.20
C GLY A 726 -22.15 -17.39 9.44
N SER A 727 -22.02 -18.55 10.08
CA SER A 727 -21.08 -18.74 11.19
C SER A 727 -19.63 -18.84 10.69
N PHE A 728 -18.67 -18.43 11.50
CA PHE A 728 -17.25 -18.63 11.23
C PHE A 728 -16.77 -19.91 11.93
N GLY A 729 -16.09 -20.80 11.20
CA GLY A 729 -15.54 -22.04 11.74
C GLY A 729 -15.11 -23.01 10.64
N SER A 730 -14.48 -24.11 11.03
CA SER A 730 -14.07 -25.20 10.15
C SER A 730 -15.21 -26.20 9.90
N GLU A 731 -15.07 -27.04 8.89
CA GLU A 731 -15.94 -28.18 8.63
C GLU A 731 -15.09 -29.45 8.46
N PRO A 732 -15.54 -30.61 9.01
CA PRO A 732 -14.84 -31.86 8.77
C PRO A 732 -14.77 -32.18 7.28
N GLY A 733 -13.59 -32.56 6.81
CA GLY A 733 -13.39 -32.78 5.38
C GLY A 733 -11.93 -33.00 4.99
N LYS A 734 -11.71 -33.07 3.69
CA LYS A 734 -10.37 -33.22 3.10
C LYS A 734 -9.81 -31.88 2.68
N PHE A 735 -8.55 -31.67 2.95
CA PHE A 735 -7.78 -30.51 2.56
C PHE A 735 -6.57 -30.90 1.73
N LYS A 736 -6.17 -30.02 0.80
CA LYS A 736 -4.89 -30.09 0.10
C LYS A 736 -3.95 -29.05 0.67
N VAL A 737 -2.71 -29.44 0.92
CA VAL A 737 -1.69 -28.58 1.53
C VAL A 737 -0.48 -28.52 0.61
N TRP A 738 -0.07 -27.33 0.20
CA TRP A 738 1.16 -27.06 -0.55
C TRP A 738 2.10 -26.17 0.27
N ILE A 739 3.39 -26.40 0.13
CA ILE A 739 4.41 -25.45 0.54
C ILE A 739 5.26 -25.19 -0.69
N ALA A 740 5.29 -23.93 -1.14
CA ALA A 740 5.75 -23.55 -2.46
C ALA A 740 6.45 -22.18 -2.45
N ASP A 741 7.01 -21.75 -3.57
CA ASP A 741 7.62 -20.43 -3.81
C ASP A 741 6.66 -19.42 -4.44
N SER A 742 5.52 -19.88 -4.95
CA SER A 742 4.47 -19.02 -5.54
C SER A 742 3.11 -19.72 -5.61
N SER A 743 2.06 -18.97 -5.95
CA SER A 743 0.68 -19.50 -6.06
C SER A 743 0.50 -20.47 -7.23
N LEU A 744 1.30 -20.36 -8.31
CA LEU A 744 1.23 -21.25 -9.49
C LEU A 744 2.07 -22.51 -9.36
N THR A 745 2.86 -22.68 -8.31
CA THR A 745 3.68 -23.88 -8.18
C THR A 745 2.81 -25.14 -8.23
N GLU A 746 3.07 -25.96 -9.22
CA GLU A 746 2.50 -27.26 -9.42
C GLU A 746 3.38 -28.27 -8.70
N GLY A 747 2.91 -28.82 -7.63
CA GLY A 747 3.54 -29.91 -6.89
C GLY A 747 2.47 -30.82 -6.32
N ASP A 748 2.85 -32.03 -5.92
CA ASP A 748 1.95 -32.93 -5.25
C ASP A 748 1.53 -32.33 -3.90
N ALA A 749 0.25 -32.00 -3.78
CA ALA A 749 -0.31 -31.59 -2.50
C ALA A 749 -0.30 -32.75 -1.51
N ALA A 750 0.08 -32.48 -0.26
CA ALA A 750 -0.21 -33.40 0.82
C ALA A 750 -1.71 -33.37 1.16
N GLU A 751 -2.31 -34.52 1.42
CA GLU A 751 -3.70 -34.61 1.85
C GLU A 751 -3.78 -34.58 3.38
N LEU A 752 -4.67 -33.71 3.91
CA LEU A 752 -5.01 -33.59 5.32
C LEU A 752 -6.50 -33.82 5.50
N THR A 753 -6.89 -34.51 6.56
CA THR A 753 -8.30 -34.69 6.91
C THR A 753 -8.60 -34.04 8.26
N LEU A 754 -9.52 -33.08 8.31
CA LEU A 754 -10.12 -32.61 9.56
C LEU A 754 -11.23 -33.58 9.96
N ARG A 755 -11.16 -34.09 11.20
CA ARG A 755 -12.15 -35.01 11.80
C ARG A 755 -12.95 -34.26 12.87
N ASP A 756 -14.15 -34.77 13.15
CA ASP A 756 -15.00 -34.31 14.27
C ASP A 756 -14.28 -34.44 15.62
#